data_d8153120a0f519ab6eafb1ba118c2001
#
_entry.id   d8153120a0f519ab6eafb1ba118c2001
#
_cell.length_a   1.000
_cell.length_b   1.000
_cell.length_c   1.000
_cell.angle_alpha   90.00
_cell.angle_beta   90.00
_cell.angle_gamma   90.00
#
_symmetry.space_group_name_H-M   'P 1'
#
loop_
_entity.id
_entity.type
_entity.pdbx_description
1 polymer ?
#
loop_
_entity_poly.entity_id
_entity_poly.type
_entity_poly.pdbx_seq_one_letter_code
_entity_poly.pdbx_strand_id
1 'polypeptide(L)'
;MDHFELVSEYAPTGDQPQAIEQLVKGFQEGNQCQTLLGVTGSGKTFTMANVIAQLNKPTLIIAHNKTLAAQLYGEFKEFFPNNAVEYFVSYYDYYQPEAYVPSSDTYIAKDSARNDEIDKLRLSATSALSERKDVIVVSSVSCIYGIGSPKDYMEMIISLRPGMEKDRDDVIRQLIDIQYDRNDMDFHRGTFRVRGDVLEIFPAEETDKAVRVEFFGDEIDRLVQIDTLTGEILCELNHIAIFPASHYVVPMDTILKATGEIEKDMEEQVKFFKHEGKLIEAQRIEERTNFDIEMLKETGICSGIENYSRYLSGLKPGEPPYTLMDYFGDDFLIIVDESHKTVPQIRSMYAGDQSRKSTLVDYGFRLPSAKDNRPLNFGEFEDRIDQILFVSATPGDYEADHELLRAEQIIRPTGLLDPDVEVRPVEGQIDDLISEVKKETAKHNKVLVTTLTKRMAEDLTDYMKEAGIRVRYLHSDIDTLERTEIIRDMRLDVFDVLVGINLLREGLDIPEITLVAILDADKEGFLRSETSLIQTIGRAARNSEGHVIMYADVMTDSMRLAIDETKRRRALQEAYNKEHGITPTTIKKAVRDLISISKEVAKTEEKMEKDPESMSREELEKLIGQVQKQMKAAAAELNFEMAAELRDKMITLKKSLDDMEE
;
A
#
# COMPACT_ATOMS: atom_id res chain seq x y z
N MET A 1 4.84 -25.78 -5.36
CA MET A 1 4.72 -26.01 -6.82
C MET A 1 5.86 -25.25 -7.51
N ASP A 2 6.30 -25.69 -8.70
CA ASP A 2 7.43 -25.05 -9.39
C ASP A 2 7.01 -24.31 -10.66
N HIS A 3 5.71 -24.15 -10.88
CA HIS A 3 5.16 -23.48 -12.06
C HIS A 3 3.84 -22.75 -11.73
N PHE A 4 3.59 -21.69 -12.47
CA PHE A 4 2.33 -20.94 -12.39
C PHE A 4 1.25 -21.60 -13.26
N GLU A 5 0.07 -21.78 -12.66
CA GLU A 5 -1.12 -22.28 -13.33
C GLU A 5 -2.16 -21.16 -13.46
N LEU A 6 -2.23 -20.55 -14.64
CA LEU A 6 -3.23 -19.52 -14.94
C LEU A 6 -4.60 -20.14 -15.15
N VAL A 7 -5.56 -19.79 -14.30
CA VAL A 7 -6.96 -20.19 -14.40
C VAL A 7 -7.80 -19.00 -14.83
N SER A 8 -8.45 -19.10 -15.99
CA SER A 8 -9.33 -18.04 -16.49
C SER A 8 -10.41 -18.62 -17.42
N GLU A 9 -11.61 -18.07 -17.32
CA GLU A 9 -12.69 -18.33 -18.27
C GLU A 9 -12.49 -17.57 -19.60
N TYR A 10 -11.56 -16.63 -19.64
CA TYR A 10 -11.28 -15.78 -20.80
C TYR A 10 -10.01 -16.21 -21.52
N ALA A 11 -10.02 -16.10 -22.84
CA ALA A 11 -8.83 -16.19 -23.67
C ALA A 11 -8.33 -14.77 -24.04
N PRO A 12 -7.03 -14.59 -24.29
CA PRO A 12 -6.50 -13.32 -24.77
C PRO A 12 -7.18 -12.87 -26.08
N THR A 13 -7.63 -11.60 -26.10
CA THR A 13 -8.33 -11.01 -27.25
C THR A 13 -7.77 -9.62 -27.59
N GLY A 14 -8.15 -9.08 -28.76
CA GLY A 14 -7.66 -7.78 -29.21
C GLY A 14 -6.15 -7.75 -29.41
N ASP A 15 -5.48 -6.79 -28.78
CA ASP A 15 -4.02 -6.65 -28.82
C ASP A 15 -3.29 -7.56 -27.81
N GLN A 16 -4.02 -8.21 -26.90
CA GLN A 16 -3.42 -9.00 -25.81
C GLN A 16 -2.51 -10.13 -26.33
N PRO A 17 -2.91 -10.97 -27.31
CA PRO A 17 -2.04 -12.04 -27.80
C PRO A 17 -0.70 -11.53 -28.30
N GLN A 18 -0.72 -10.47 -29.10
CA GLN A 18 0.48 -9.85 -29.66
C GLN A 18 1.35 -9.21 -28.55
N ALA A 19 0.73 -8.49 -27.63
CA ALA A 19 1.45 -7.86 -26.51
C ALA A 19 2.12 -8.92 -25.63
N ILE A 20 1.42 -10.00 -25.28
CA ILE A 20 1.95 -11.11 -24.50
C ILE A 20 3.15 -11.74 -25.21
N GLU A 21 2.99 -12.08 -26.50
CA GLU A 21 4.07 -12.71 -27.29
C GLU A 21 5.32 -11.81 -27.36
N GLN A 22 5.14 -10.52 -27.63
CA GLN A 22 6.24 -9.55 -27.71
C GLN A 22 6.98 -9.42 -26.38
N LEU A 23 6.23 -9.27 -25.28
CA LEU A 23 6.82 -9.11 -23.94
C LEU A 23 7.55 -10.37 -23.48
N VAL A 24 6.93 -11.55 -23.63
CA VAL A 24 7.55 -12.82 -23.24
C VAL A 24 8.82 -13.08 -24.05
N LYS A 25 8.73 -12.91 -25.37
CA LYS A 25 9.89 -13.09 -26.25
C LYS A 25 11.03 -12.12 -25.90
N GLY A 26 10.72 -10.84 -25.70
CA GLY A 26 11.73 -9.86 -25.34
C GLY A 26 12.43 -10.19 -24.02
N PHE A 27 11.72 -10.63 -22.98
CA PHE A 27 12.34 -11.06 -21.73
C PHE A 27 13.17 -12.34 -21.89
N GLN A 28 12.71 -13.29 -22.69
CA GLN A 28 13.48 -14.51 -23.00
C GLN A 28 14.76 -14.21 -23.83
N GLU A 29 14.75 -13.17 -24.63
CA GLU A 29 15.91 -12.69 -25.38
C GLU A 29 16.89 -11.85 -24.51
N GLY A 30 16.53 -11.58 -23.25
CA GLY A 30 17.37 -10.89 -22.27
C GLY A 30 17.11 -9.38 -22.14
N ASN A 31 16.01 -8.87 -22.64
CA ASN A 31 15.62 -7.49 -22.37
C ASN A 31 15.46 -7.28 -20.86
N GLN A 32 16.09 -6.25 -20.31
CA GLN A 32 15.97 -5.90 -18.90
C GLN A 32 14.71 -5.08 -18.64
N CYS A 33 14.43 -4.09 -19.47
CA CYS A 33 13.32 -3.15 -19.31
C CYS A 33 12.38 -3.20 -20.49
N GLN A 34 11.09 -3.40 -20.24
CA GLN A 34 10.05 -3.35 -21.26
C GLN A 34 8.84 -2.58 -20.75
N THR A 35 8.05 -2.03 -21.65
CA THR A 35 6.83 -1.26 -21.32
C THR A 35 5.61 -1.87 -22.00
N LEU A 36 4.53 -2.04 -21.23
CA LEU A 36 3.18 -2.28 -21.71
C LEU A 36 2.40 -0.97 -21.66
N LEU A 37 2.21 -0.33 -22.82
CA LEU A 37 1.29 0.77 -22.96
C LEU A 37 -0.12 0.20 -23.11
N GLY A 38 -0.88 0.16 -22.02
CA GLY A 38 -2.22 -0.41 -22.00
C GLY A 38 -3.26 0.61 -21.60
N VAL A 39 -4.21 0.89 -22.49
CA VAL A 39 -5.30 1.83 -22.20
C VAL A 39 -6.21 1.29 -21.11
N THR A 40 -6.95 2.18 -20.44
CA THR A 40 -7.94 1.79 -19.44
C THR A 40 -8.99 0.87 -20.06
N GLY A 41 -9.24 -0.28 -19.41
CA GLY A 41 -10.22 -1.27 -19.89
C GLY A 41 -9.74 -2.22 -20.98
N SER A 42 -8.45 -2.21 -21.34
CA SER A 42 -7.87 -3.15 -22.31
C SER A 42 -7.54 -4.52 -21.70
N GLY A 43 -7.66 -4.70 -20.38
CA GLY A 43 -7.33 -5.95 -19.70
C GLY A 43 -5.84 -6.12 -19.39
N LYS A 44 -5.15 -5.06 -18.98
CA LYS A 44 -3.72 -5.08 -18.60
C LYS A 44 -3.39 -6.16 -17.59
N THR A 45 -4.21 -6.31 -16.53
CA THR A 45 -3.98 -7.30 -15.46
C THR A 45 -3.95 -8.72 -16.01
N PHE A 46 -4.83 -9.04 -16.96
CA PHE A 46 -4.85 -10.34 -17.60
C PHE A 46 -3.61 -10.57 -18.49
N THR A 47 -3.14 -9.53 -19.17
CA THR A 47 -1.87 -9.59 -19.92
C THR A 47 -0.68 -9.82 -19.00
N MET A 48 -0.60 -9.12 -17.87
CA MET A 48 0.42 -9.35 -16.85
C MET A 48 0.40 -10.80 -16.35
N ALA A 49 -0.79 -11.34 -16.04
CA ALA A 49 -0.95 -12.71 -15.58
C ALA A 49 -0.45 -13.73 -16.62
N ASN A 50 -0.75 -13.53 -17.91
CA ASN A 50 -0.23 -14.38 -18.99
C ASN A 50 1.30 -14.29 -19.13
N VAL A 51 1.88 -13.11 -19.00
CA VAL A 51 3.34 -12.92 -19.03
C VAL A 51 3.99 -13.67 -17.87
N ILE A 52 3.46 -13.56 -16.65
CA ILE A 52 3.96 -14.27 -15.46
C ILE A 52 3.90 -15.79 -15.68
N ALA A 53 2.76 -16.30 -16.14
CA ALA A 53 2.58 -17.73 -16.36
C ALA A 53 3.55 -18.30 -17.40
N GLN A 54 3.84 -17.55 -18.47
CA GLN A 54 4.74 -18.00 -19.53
C GLN A 54 6.22 -17.86 -19.19
N LEU A 55 6.62 -16.82 -18.44
CA LEU A 55 7.98 -16.64 -17.98
C LEU A 55 8.33 -17.57 -16.80
N ASN A 56 7.33 -17.93 -16.02
CA ASN A 56 7.47 -18.82 -14.86
C ASN A 56 8.53 -18.38 -13.84
N LYS A 57 8.59 -17.08 -13.55
CA LYS A 57 9.52 -16.48 -12.58
C LYS A 57 8.77 -15.95 -11.36
N PRO A 58 9.35 -16.03 -10.14
CA PRO A 58 8.82 -15.28 -9.00
C PRO A 58 8.62 -13.82 -9.40
N THR A 59 7.50 -13.22 -9.00
CA THR A 59 7.14 -11.89 -9.49
C THR A 59 6.79 -10.94 -8.36
N LEU A 60 7.37 -9.75 -8.38
CA LEU A 60 7.02 -8.63 -7.53
C LEU A 60 6.21 -7.62 -8.33
N ILE A 61 4.97 -7.36 -7.92
CA ILE A 61 4.10 -6.34 -8.51
C ILE A 61 4.07 -5.13 -7.57
N ILE A 62 4.47 -3.97 -8.06
CA ILE A 62 4.53 -2.74 -7.28
C ILE A 62 3.41 -1.79 -7.72
N ALA A 63 2.54 -1.43 -6.79
CA ALA A 63 1.48 -0.45 -6.96
C ALA A 63 1.79 0.81 -6.12
N HIS A 64 1.37 1.98 -6.57
CA HIS A 64 1.70 3.23 -5.89
C HIS A 64 0.88 3.50 -4.62
N ASN A 65 -0.19 2.75 -4.36
CA ASN A 65 -0.95 2.83 -3.12
C ASN A 65 -1.54 1.48 -2.67
N LYS A 66 -2.02 1.43 -1.41
CA LYS A 66 -2.61 0.22 -0.80
C LYS A 66 -3.89 -0.25 -1.51
N THR A 67 -4.74 0.68 -1.95
CA THR A 67 -6.02 0.35 -2.59
C THR A 67 -5.82 -0.37 -3.93
N LEU A 68 -4.92 0.15 -4.77
CA LEU A 68 -4.57 -0.50 -6.02
C LEU A 68 -3.89 -1.85 -5.79
N ALA A 69 -2.98 -1.91 -4.80
CA ALA A 69 -2.35 -3.17 -4.42
C ALA A 69 -3.37 -4.22 -3.97
N ALA A 70 -4.38 -3.84 -3.17
CA ALA A 70 -5.44 -4.75 -2.73
C ALA A 70 -6.30 -5.23 -3.90
N GLN A 71 -6.63 -4.35 -4.85
CA GLN A 71 -7.37 -4.72 -6.06
C GLN A 71 -6.57 -5.74 -6.89
N LEU A 72 -5.31 -5.45 -7.17
CA LEU A 72 -4.43 -6.37 -7.93
C LEU A 72 -4.27 -7.70 -7.22
N TYR A 73 -4.08 -7.69 -5.90
CA TYR A 73 -3.99 -8.91 -5.10
C TYR A 73 -5.23 -9.79 -5.26
N GLY A 74 -6.43 -9.21 -5.20
CA GLY A 74 -7.68 -9.93 -5.46
C GLY A 74 -7.75 -10.52 -6.86
N GLU A 75 -7.46 -9.71 -7.90
CA GLU A 75 -7.46 -10.15 -9.28
C GLU A 75 -6.44 -11.28 -9.54
N PHE A 76 -5.21 -11.17 -9.01
CA PHE A 76 -4.20 -12.21 -9.17
C PHE A 76 -4.52 -13.50 -8.40
N LYS A 77 -5.19 -13.42 -7.24
CA LYS A 77 -5.70 -14.61 -6.54
C LYS A 77 -6.75 -15.37 -7.36
N GLU A 78 -7.59 -14.66 -8.08
CA GLU A 78 -8.55 -15.28 -9.01
C GLU A 78 -7.84 -15.96 -10.20
N PHE A 79 -6.81 -15.33 -10.75
CA PHE A 79 -6.04 -15.90 -11.86
C PHE A 79 -5.11 -17.05 -11.45
N PHE A 80 -4.63 -17.08 -10.23
CA PHE A 80 -3.68 -18.07 -9.72
C PHE A 80 -4.15 -18.69 -8.39
N PRO A 81 -5.30 -19.39 -8.38
CA PRO A 81 -5.89 -19.93 -7.15
C PRO A 81 -5.03 -21.04 -6.50
N ASN A 82 -4.16 -21.71 -7.28
CA ASN A 82 -3.30 -22.80 -6.83
C ASN A 82 -1.86 -22.37 -6.51
N ASN A 83 -1.49 -21.13 -6.82
CA ASN A 83 -0.15 -20.60 -6.57
C ASN A 83 -0.13 -19.65 -5.36
N ALA A 84 1.06 -19.31 -4.88
CA ALA A 84 1.20 -18.35 -3.78
C ALA A 84 1.05 -16.93 -4.31
N VAL A 85 -0.09 -16.31 -4.04
CA VAL A 85 -0.31 -14.89 -4.28
C VAL A 85 -0.35 -14.21 -2.91
N GLU A 86 0.61 -13.33 -2.67
CA GLU A 86 0.90 -12.72 -1.39
C GLU A 86 0.72 -11.21 -1.42
N TYR A 87 0.51 -10.60 -0.26
CA TYR A 87 0.25 -9.17 -0.11
C TYR A 87 1.25 -8.51 0.83
N PHE A 88 1.96 -7.48 0.36
CA PHE A 88 3.01 -6.83 1.12
C PHE A 88 2.90 -5.31 1.06
N VAL A 89 2.14 -4.72 1.98
CA VAL A 89 1.99 -3.26 2.11
C VAL A 89 2.43 -2.80 3.50
N SER A 90 2.44 -1.51 3.76
CA SER A 90 2.69 -1.01 5.11
C SER A 90 1.64 -1.54 6.08
N TYR A 91 2.07 -2.16 7.18
CA TYR A 91 1.21 -2.72 8.22
C TYR A 91 0.71 -1.67 9.22
N TYR A 92 1.05 -0.40 9.01
CA TYR A 92 0.53 0.69 9.82
C TYR A 92 -0.80 1.18 9.24
N ASP A 93 -1.86 1.17 10.07
CA ASP A 93 -3.11 1.84 9.78
C ASP A 93 -2.93 3.34 9.93
N TYR A 94 -2.24 3.74 10.98
CA TYR A 94 -1.78 5.09 11.23
C TYR A 94 -0.26 5.09 11.46
N TYR A 95 0.43 6.06 10.87
CA TYR A 95 1.87 6.22 11.04
C TYR A 95 2.25 7.69 11.09
N GLN A 96 2.60 8.16 12.28
CA GLN A 96 3.28 9.43 12.50
C GLN A 96 4.76 9.16 12.72
N PRO A 97 5.63 9.51 11.77
CA PRO A 97 7.06 9.30 11.94
C PRO A 97 7.62 10.24 13.02
N GLU A 98 8.60 9.73 13.77
CA GLU A 98 9.40 10.58 14.67
C GLU A 98 10.00 11.75 13.89
N ALA A 99 9.83 12.96 14.39
CA ALA A 99 10.34 14.17 13.75
C ALA A 99 10.70 15.26 14.79
N TYR A 100 11.51 16.21 14.37
CA TYR A 100 11.79 17.41 15.14
C TYR A 100 11.67 18.64 14.28
N VAL A 101 10.98 19.66 14.78
CA VAL A 101 10.77 20.94 14.09
C VAL A 101 11.58 22.02 14.81
N PRO A 102 12.78 22.38 14.32
CA PRO A 102 13.66 23.32 15.00
C PRO A 102 13.08 24.71 15.22
N SER A 103 12.22 25.18 14.30
CA SER A 103 11.62 26.51 14.35
C SER A 103 10.66 26.70 15.52
N SER A 104 10.02 25.64 16.00
CA SER A 104 9.08 25.64 17.13
C SER A 104 9.60 24.87 18.34
N ASP A 105 10.82 24.33 18.28
CA ASP A 105 11.40 23.43 19.31
C ASP A 105 10.45 22.27 19.66
N THR A 106 9.77 21.74 18.67
CA THR A 106 8.75 20.71 18.86
C THR A 106 9.28 19.35 18.46
N TYR A 107 9.35 18.42 19.42
CA TYR A 107 9.61 17.01 19.17
C TYR A 107 8.31 16.25 19.02
N ILE A 108 8.19 15.55 17.89
CA ILE A 108 7.06 14.69 17.56
C ILE A 108 7.51 13.26 17.79
N ALA A 109 6.95 12.60 18.80
CA ALA A 109 7.21 11.20 19.04
C ALA A 109 6.63 10.32 17.91
N LYS A 110 7.28 9.18 17.65
CA LYS A 110 6.70 8.18 16.75
C LYS A 110 5.40 7.66 17.36
N ASP A 111 4.34 7.73 16.59
CA ASP A 111 3.05 7.12 16.91
C ASP A 111 2.60 6.23 15.76
N SER A 112 2.10 5.04 16.07
CA SER A 112 1.70 4.08 15.03
C SER A 112 0.76 3.02 15.58
N ALA A 113 -0.30 2.74 14.82
CA ALA A 113 -1.18 1.61 15.05
C ALA A 113 -0.85 0.50 14.03
N ARG A 114 -0.56 -0.71 14.52
CA ARG A 114 -0.30 -1.88 13.69
C ARG A 114 -1.60 -2.56 13.31
N ASN A 115 -1.66 -3.04 12.07
CA ASN A 115 -2.71 -3.92 11.58
C ASN A 115 -2.20 -5.35 11.58
N ASP A 116 -2.74 -6.17 12.48
CA ASP A 116 -2.31 -7.56 12.65
C ASP A 116 -2.58 -8.44 11.43
N GLU A 117 -3.65 -8.18 10.67
CA GLU A 117 -3.93 -8.92 9.45
C GLU A 117 -2.91 -8.60 8.34
N ILE A 118 -2.54 -7.33 8.18
CA ILE A 118 -1.51 -6.94 7.22
C ILE A 118 -0.14 -7.47 7.65
N ASP A 119 0.16 -7.46 8.95
CA ASP A 119 1.41 -8.02 9.48
C ASP A 119 1.52 -9.52 9.19
N LYS A 120 0.45 -10.28 9.41
CA LYS A 120 0.33 -11.69 9.03
C LYS A 120 0.61 -11.92 7.55
N LEU A 121 -0.03 -11.13 6.67
CA LEU A 121 0.16 -11.25 5.22
C LEU A 121 1.61 -10.93 4.79
N ARG A 122 2.29 -10.02 5.48
CA ARG A 122 3.70 -9.72 5.22
C ARG A 122 4.62 -10.88 5.62
N LEU A 123 4.34 -11.52 6.75
CA LEU A 123 5.06 -12.72 7.18
C LEU A 123 4.81 -13.89 6.22
N SER A 124 3.56 -14.08 5.78
CA SER A 124 3.20 -15.05 4.74
C SER A 124 4.00 -14.83 3.44
N ALA A 125 4.16 -13.58 2.99
CA ALA A 125 4.92 -13.27 1.79
C ALA A 125 6.40 -13.71 1.89
N THR A 126 7.07 -13.41 3.01
CA THR A 126 8.47 -13.79 3.20
C THR A 126 8.67 -15.29 3.41
N SER A 127 7.75 -15.97 4.09
CA SER A 127 7.77 -17.42 4.23
C SER A 127 7.54 -18.12 2.88
N ALA A 128 6.56 -17.67 2.09
CA ALA A 128 6.30 -18.19 0.76
C ALA A 128 7.51 -18.04 -0.18
N LEU A 129 8.17 -16.88 -0.19
CA LEU A 129 9.40 -16.66 -0.98
C LEU A 129 10.55 -17.57 -0.55
N SER A 130 10.58 -17.97 0.72
CA SER A 130 11.60 -18.87 1.26
C SER A 130 11.37 -20.34 0.89
N GLU A 131 10.11 -20.75 0.68
CA GLU A 131 9.74 -22.15 0.45
C GLU A 131 9.38 -22.49 -1.01
N ARG A 132 8.91 -21.49 -1.77
CA ARG A 132 8.29 -21.70 -3.09
C ARG A 132 8.95 -20.84 -4.16
N LYS A 133 8.80 -21.26 -5.41
CA LYS A 133 9.22 -20.50 -6.59
C LYS A 133 8.07 -19.91 -7.38
N ASP A 134 6.86 -20.43 -7.18
CA ASP A 134 5.63 -19.98 -7.82
C ASP A 134 4.93 -18.91 -6.95
N VAL A 135 5.64 -17.81 -6.68
CA VAL A 135 5.19 -16.74 -5.77
C VAL A 135 5.00 -15.44 -6.54
N ILE A 136 3.83 -14.83 -6.36
CA ILE A 136 3.52 -13.46 -6.79
C ILE A 136 3.31 -12.62 -5.53
N VAL A 137 4.12 -11.60 -5.32
CA VAL A 137 3.90 -10.65 -4.23
C VAL A 137 3.38 -9.34 -4.79
N VAL A 138 2.19 -8.94 -4.39
CA VAL A 138 1.63 -7.63 -4.70
C VAL A 138 1.96 -6.67 -3.56
N SER A 139 2.72 -5.64 -3.87
CA SER A 139 3.24 -4.69 -2.88
C SER A 139 2.91 -3.24 -3.24
N SER A 140 2.88 -2.39 -2.22
CA SER A 140 3.06 -0.95 -2.40
C SER A 140 4.56 -0.62 -2.44
N VAL A 141 4.93 0.66 -2.50
CA VAL A 141 6.33 1.09 -2.39
C VAL A 141 7.01 0.67 -1.08
N SER A 142 6.30 0.06 -0.14
CA SER A 142 6.89 -0.51 1.08
C SER A 142 7.92 -1.62 0.81
N CYS A 143 7.94 -2.20 -0.39
CA CYS A 143 8.94 -3.19 -0.81
C CYS A 143 10.38 -2.65 -0.85
N ILE A 144 10.58 -1.33 -0.92
CA ILE A 144 11.91 -0.71 -0.92
C ILE A 144 12.39 -0.30 0.48
N TYR A 145 11.56 -0.47 1.52
CA TYR A 145 11.94 -0.21 2.91
C TYR A 145 12.64 -1.40 3.53
N GLY A 146 13.54 -1.10 4.48
CA GLY A 146 14.29 -2.11 5.19
C GLY A 146 13.41 -3.08 5.97
N ILE A 147 13.71 -4.36 5.83
CA ILE A 147 13.25 -5.46 6.68
C ILE A 147 14.47 -6.26 7.12
N GLY A 148 14.30 -7.28 7.94
CA GLY A 148 15.43 -8.09 8.40
C GLY A 148 16.22 -8.78 7.26
N SER A 149 17.44 -9.20 7.54
CA SER A 149 18.29 -9.94 6.61
C SER A 149 17.62 -11.28 6.20
N PRO A 150 17.49 -11.58 4.89
CA PRO A 150 16.98 -12.88 4.44
C PRO A 150 17.79 -14.05 4.99
N LYS A 151 19.10 -13.90 5.08
CA LYS A 151 19.99 -14.94 5.60
C LYS A 151 19.69 -15.23 7.07
N ASP A 152 19.63 -14.21 7.92
CA ASP A 152 19.35 -14.37 9.34
C ASP A 152 17.94 -14.95 9.56
N TYR A 153 16.96 -14.48 8.77
CA TYR A 153 15.60 -15.01 8.79
C TYR A 153 15.55 -16.51 8.47
N MET A 154 16.29 -16.95 7.45
CA MET A 154 16.36 -18.36 7.05
C MET A 154 17.12 -19.23 8.06
N GLU A 155 18.20 -18.72 8.68
CA GLU A 155 18.98 -19.43 9.70
C GLU A 155 18.20 -19.67 10.99
N MET A 156 17.18 -18.88 11.27
CA MET A 156 16.33 -18.99 12.46
C MET A 156 15.09 -19.87 12.27
N ILE A 157 14.87 -20.44 11.10
CA ILE A 157 13.75 -21.36 10.85
C ILE A 157 13.93 -22.64 11.68
N ILE A 158 12.86 -23.01 12.39
CA ILE A 158 12.83 -24.29 13.14
C ILE A 158 12.24 -25.38 12.25
N SER A 159 13.08 -26.33 11.84
CA SER A 159 12.65 -27.50 11.08
C SER A 159 12.32 -28.66 12.03
N LEU A 160 11.13 -29.24 11.89
CA LEU A 160 10.66 -30.35 12.69
C LEU A 160 10.18 -31.50 11.79
N ARG A 161 10.51 -32.73 12.18
CA ARG A 161 10.13 -33.97 11.49
C ARG A 161 9.85 -35.09 12.49
N PRO A 162 8.88 -35.99 12.22
CA PRO A 162 8.73 -37.22 13.00
C PRO A 162 10.02 -38.07 12.99
N GLY A 163 10.39 -38.67 14.11
CA GLY A 163 11.60 -39.42 14.29
C GLY A 163 12.87 -38.58 14.51
N MET A 164 12.75 -37.28 14.69
CA MET A 164 13.86 -36.38 14.97
C MET A 164 14.19 -36.41 16.46
N GLU A 165 15.47 -36.74 16.80
CA GLU A 165 15.96 -36.60 18.17
C GLU A 165 16.13 -35.11 18.49
N LYS A 166 15.22 -34.57 19.26
CA LYS A 166 15.22 -33.18 19.69
C LYS A 166 14.37 -33.00 20.94
N ASP A 167 15.00 -32.54 22.00
CA ASP A 167 14.30 -32.28 23.27
C ASP A 167 13.23 -31.19 23.10
N ARG A 168 12.07 -31.42 23.72
CA ARG A 168 10.96 -30.45 23.77
C ARG A 168 11.41 -29.08 24.28
N ASP A 169 12.23 -29.04 25.34
CA ASP A 169 12.67 -27.78 25.95
C ASP A 169 13.66 -27.03 25.06
N ASP A 170 14.39 -27.74 24.18
CA ASP A 170 15.21 -27.11 23.14
C ASP A 170 14.34 -26.45 22.07
N VAL A 171 13.25 -27.10 21.64
CA VAL A 171 12.30 -26.50 20.71
C VAL A 171 11.62 -25.28 21.33
N ILE A 172 11.26 -25.34 22.60
CA ILE A 172 10.67 -24.20 23.33
C ILE A 172 11.66 -23.01 23.37
N ARG A 173 12.94 -23.25 23.66
CA ARG A 173 13.97 -22.19 23.62
C ARG A 173 14.10 -21.58 22.26
N GLN A 174 14.13 -22.38 21.19
CA GLN A 174 14.18 -21.88 19.83
C GLN A 174 12.94 -21.08 19.46
N LEU A 175 11.73 -21.45 19.91
CA LEU A 175 10.52 -20.67 19.70
C LEU A 175 10.59 -19.30 20.35
N ILE A 176 11.12 -19.21 21.56
CA ILE A 176 11.34 -17.94 22.26
C ILE A 176 12.37 -17.09 21.50
N ASP A 177 13.45 -17.69 21.01
CA ASP A 177 14.49 -17.01 20.22
C ASP A 177 13.92 -16.40 18.93
N ILE A 178 12.92 -17.04 18.31
CA ILE A 178 12.23 -16.52 17.12
C ILE A 178 10.97 -15.70 17.45
N GLN A 179 10.86 -15.22 18.69
CA GLN A 179 9.83 -14.31 19.19
C GLN A 179 8.41 -14.88 19.23
N TYR A 180 8.27 -16.16 19.50
CA TYR A 180 6.98 -16.76 19.91
C TYR A 180 6.81 -16.63 21.40
N ASP A 181 5.60 -16.24 21.81
CA ASP A 181 5.26 -16.13 23.23
C ASP A 181 4.57 -17.40 23.72
N ARG A 182 4.91 -17.83 24.94
CA ARG A 182 4.17 -18.91 25.60
C ARG A 182 2.85 -18.38 26.14
N ASN A 183 1.75 -18.91 25.64
CA ASN A 183 0.43 -18.58 26.15
C ASN A 183 -0.45 -19.83 26.20
N ASP A 184 -0.61 -20.39 27.40
CA ASP A 184 -1.40 -21.61 27.61
C ASP A 184 -2.91 -21.32 27.67
N MET A 185 -3.33 -20.07 27.81
CA MET A 185 -4.72 -19.61 28.00
C MET A 185 -5.33 -19.06 26.72
N ASP A 186 -4.63 -18.12 26.07
CA ASP A 186 -5.07 -17.43 24.87
C ASP A 186 -4.16 -17.84 23.69
N PHE A 187 -4.64 -18.79 22.89
CA PHE A 187 -3.88 -19.38 21.80
C PHE A 187 -4.16 -18.64 20.48
N HIS A 188 -3.26 -17.77 20.10
CA HIS A 188 -3.34 -16.95 18.91
C HIS A 188 -2.05 -17.04 18.09
N ARG A 189 -2.01 -16.47 16.89
CA ARG A 189 -0.82 -16.50 16.01
C ARG A 189 0.43 -15.95 16.72
N GLY A 190 1.57 -16.56 16.49
CA GLY A 190 2.83 -16.19 17.14
C GLY A 190 2.93 -16.65 18.60
N THR A 191 2.06 -17.55 19.04
CA THR A 191 2.13 -18.16 20.37
C THR A 191 2.30 -19.67 20.31
N PHE A 192 2.77 -20.23 21.41
CA PHE A 192 2.79 -21.67 21.64
C PHE A 192 2.28 -22.02 23.03
N ARG A 193 1.76 -23.24 23.19
CA ARG A 193 1.33 -23.77 24.47
C ARG A 193 1.86 -25.17 24.71
N VAL A 194 2.07 -25.51 25.96
CA VAL A 194 2.68 -26.80 26.38
C VAL A 194 1.75 -27.54 27.31
N ARG A 195 1.43 -28.80 26.98
CA ARG A 195 0.61 -29.67 27.78
C ARG A 195 1.27 -31.06 27.89
N GLY A 196 2.04 -31.29 28.98
CA GLY A 196 2.83 -32.52 29.12
C GLY A 196 3.87 -32.65 28.00
N ASP A 197 3.82 -33.76 27.26
CA ASP A 197 4.73 -34.04 26.14
C ASP A 197 4.20 -33.53 24.81
N VAL A 198 3.17 -32.67 24.83
CA VAL A 198 2.58 -32.06 23.65
C VAL A 198 2.90 -30.58 23.60
N LEU A 199 3.45 -30.14 22.48
CA LEU A 199 3.70 -28.74 22.14
C LEU A 199 2.80 -28.34 20.99
N GLU A 200 2.02 -27.30 21.15
CA GLU A 200 1.19 -26.74 20.09
C GLU A 200 1.71 -25.34 19.74
N ILE A 201 1.95 -25.12 18.45
CA ILE A 201 2.53 -23.91 17.90
C ILE A 201 1.53 -23.31 16.93
N PHE A 202 1.19 -22.03 17.10
CA PHE A 202 0.37 -21.29 16.14
C PHE A 202 1.27 -20.40 15.28
N PRO A 203 1.61 -20.80 14.04
CA PRO A 203 2.50 -20.05 13.19
C PRO A 203 2.02 -18.62 12.99
N ALA A 204 2.96 -17.68 12.92
CA ALA A 204 2.65 -16.24 12.85
C ALA A 204 1.99 -15.82 11.53
N GLU A 205 2.20 -16.59 10.46
CA GLU A 205 1.65 -16.42 9.12
C GLU A 205 0.29 -17.09 8.92
N GLU A 206 -0.14 -17.97 9.83
CA GLU A 206 -1.37 -18.74 9.70
C GLU A 206 -2.59 -18.02 10.30
N THR A 207 -3.80 -18.43 9.87
CA THR A 207 -5.06 -17.82 10.29
C THR A 207 -5.85 -18.70 11.25
N ASP A 208 -5.94 -20.00 10.98
CA ASP A 208 -6.82 -20.95 11.64
C ASP A 208 -6.18 -22.33 11.89
N LYS A 209 -4.91 -22.47 11.52
CA LYS A 209 -4.18 -23.73 11.62
C LYS A 209 -3.02 -23.62 12.57
N ALA A 210 -2.86 -24.64 13.41
CA ALA A 210 -1.71 -24.77 14.28
C ALA A 210 -1.04 -26.12 14.08
N VAL A 211 0.18 -26.22 14.57
CA VAL A 211 1.00 -27.44 14.53
C VAL A 211 1.05 -28.03 15.91
N ARG A 212 0.70 -29.32 16.04
CA ARG A 212 0.87 -30.09 17.26
C ARG A 212 2.05 -31.04 17.08
N VAL A 213 3.01 -30.93 17.99
CA VAL A 213 4.19 -31.77 18.10
C VAL A 213 4.05 -32.66 19.31
N GLU A 214 4.01 -33.96 19.13
CA GLU A 214 3.93 -34.96 20.21
C GLU A 214 5.32 -35.58 20.42
N PHE A 215 5.83 -35.52 21.64
CA PHE A 215 7.15 -36.03 22.01
C PHE A 215 7.03 -37.34 22.75
N PHE A 216 7.98 -38.24 22.50
CA PHE A 216 8.20 -39.42 23.31
C PHE A 216 9.66 -39.43 23.82
N GLY A 217 9.87 -38.97 25.06
CA GLY A 217 11.20 -38.65 25.56
C GLY A 217 11.82 -37.49 24.76
N ASP A 218 13.01 -37.70 24.23
CA ASP A 218 13.79 -36.72 23.45
C ASP A 218 13.58 -36.88 21.92
N GLU A 219 12.51 -37.56 21.51
CA GLU A 219 12.19 -37.79 20.10
C GLU A 219 10.79 -37.23 19.77
N ILE A 220 10.66 -36.63 18.56
CA ILE A 220 9.38 -36.24 17.99
C ILE A 220 8.68 -37.49 17.46
N ASP A 221 7.65 -37.97 18.18
CA ASP A 221 6.90 -39.16 17.80
C ASP A 221 5.91 -38.86 16.66
N ARG A 222 5.21 -37.72 16.76
CA ARG A 222 4.17 -37.37 15.79
C ARG A 222 4.09 -35.86 15.56
N LEU A 223 3.77 -35.51 14.31
CA LEU A 223 3.60 -34.12 13.87
C LEU A 223 2.27 -34.00 13.11
N VAL A 224 1.36 -33.15 13.57
CA VAL A 224 0.04 -32.97 12.95
C VAL A 224 -0.33 -31.51 12.82
N GLN A 225 -1.12 -31.20 11.80
CA GLN A 225 -1.79 -29.91 11.67
C GLN A 225 -3.17 -30.02 12.32
N ILE A 226 -3.54 -29.04 13.11
CA ILE A 226 -4.81 -28.95 13.81
C ILE A 226 -5.56 -27.67 13.48
N ASP A 227 -6.87 -27.71 13.53
CA ASP A 227 -7.71 -26.53 13.56
C ASP A 227 -7.61 -25.85 14.93
N THR A 228 -7.37 -24.55 14.96
CA THR A 228 -7.10 -23.80 16.21
C THR A 228 -8.33 -23.64 17.10
N LEU A 229 -9.53 -23.64 16.51
CA LEU A 229 -10.80 -23.46 17.22
C LEU A 229 -11.32 -24.78 17.80
N THR A 230 -11.32 -25.84 16.98
CA THR A 230 -11.90 -27.15 17.36
C THR A 230 -10.87 -28.10 17.96
N GLY A 231 -9.59 -27.91 17.64
CA GLY A 231 -8.50 -28.83 18.00
C GLY A 231 -8.48 -30.12 17.17
N GLU A 232 -9.32 -30.22 16.14
CA GLU A 232 -9.40 -31.40 15.27
C GLU A 232 -8.11 -31.53 14.43
N ILE A 233 -7.66 -32.78 14.25
CA ILE A 233 -6.52 -33.07 13.39
C ILE A 233 -6.95 -32.98 11.94
N LEU A 234 -6.32 -32.05 11.20
CA LEU A 234 -6.58 -31.85 9.79
C LEU A 234 -5.78 -32.82 8.92
N CYS A 235 -4.49 -32.98 9.23
CA CYS A 235 -3.62 -33.94 8.54
C CYS A 235 -2.37 -34.26 9.37
N GLU A 236 -1.71 -35.36 9.03
CA GLU A 236 -0.36 -35.69 9.54
C GLU A 236 0.69 -35.01 8.65
N LEU A 237 1.75 -34.52 9.27
CA LEU A 237 2.84 -33.84 8.62
C LEU A 237 4.12 -34.69 8.67
N ASN A 238 4.82 -34.79 7.56
CA ASN A 238 6.14 -35.43 7.51
C ASN A 238 7.28 -34.42 7.78
N HIS A 239 6.99 -33.15 7.68
CA HIS A 239 7.91 -32.05 7.93
C HIS A 239 7.13 -30.74 8.09
N ILE A 240 7.62 -29.84 8.94
CA ILE A 240 7.19 -28.43 9.02
C ILE A 240 8.39 -27.54 9.26
N ALA A 241 8.36 -26.36 8.67
CA ALA A 241 9.21 -25.22 8.97
C ALA A 241 8.42 -24.20 9.76
N ILE A 242 8.90 -23.81 10.93
CA ILE A 242 8.30 -22.71 11.73
C ILE A 242 9.15 -21.48 11.50
N PHE A 243 8.53 -20.46 10.94
CA PHE A 243 9.18 -19.19 10.63
C PHE A 243 9.14 -18.22 11.82
N PRO A 244 10.09 -17.27 11.91
CA PRO A 244 10.08 -16.25 12.94
C PRO A 244 8.77 -15.43 12.97
N ALA A 245 8.33 -15.06 14.18
CA ALA A 245 7.13 -14.24 14.37
C ALA A 245 7.31 -12.76 13.97
N SER A 246 8.51 -12.36 13.58
CA SER A 246 8.83 -11.01 13.14
C SER A 246 9.94 -11.03 12.10
N HIS A 247 9.96 -10.04 11.20
CA HIS A 247 11.07 -9.84 10.26
C HIS A 247 12.36 -9.34 10.92
N TYR A 248 12.26 -8.74 12.11
CA TYR A 248 13.39 -8.20 12.87
C TYR A 248 13.79 -9.12 14.02
N VAL A 249 14.02 -10.39 13.71
CA VAL A 249 14.53 -11.34 14.70
C VAL A 249 16.04 -11.43 14.57
N VAL A 250 16.73 -11.21 15.68
CA VAL A 250 18.19 -11.22 15.76
C VAL A 250 18.61 -12.05 16.97
N PRO A 251 19.57 -12.98 16.83
CA PRO A 251 20.08 -13.74 17.96
C PRO A 251 20.63 -12.84 19.07
N MET A 252 20.43 -13.21 20.33
CA MET A 252 20.87 -12.42 21.49
C MET A 252 22.37 -12.11 21.48
N ASP A 253 23.19 -13.03 21.01
CA ASP A 253 24.64 -12.82 20.87
C ASP A 253 24.97 -11.68 19.89
N THR A 254 24.17 -11.54 18.82
CA THR A 254 24.32 -10.43 17.86
C THR A 254 23.88 -9.12 18.48
N ILE A 255 22.79 -9.12 19.27
CA ILE A 255 22.36 -7.94 20.02
C ILE A 255 23.43 -7.47 21.01
N LEU A 256 24.03 -8.40 21.76
CA LEU A 256 25.09 -8.06 22.72
C LEU A 256 26.34 -7.50 22.03
N LYS A 257 26.71 -7.99 20.85
CA LYS A 257 27.79 -7.39 20.03
C LYS A 257 27.41 -6.00 19.54
N ALA A 258 26.18 -5.83 19.04
CA ALA A 258 25.67 -4.56 18.55
C ALA A 258 25.67 -3.48 19.64
N THR A 259 25.31 -3.82 20.88
CA THR A 259 25.33 -2.84 21.99
C THR A 259 26.71 -2.23 22.24
N GLY A 260 27.79 -3.00 22.08
CA GLY A 260 29.16 -2.49 22.19
C GLY A 260 29.53 -1.48 21.07
N GLU A 261 29.07 -1.72 19.85
CA GLU A 261 29.27 -0.80 18.73
C GLU A 261 28.42 0.47 18.89
N ILE A 262 27.17 0.32 19.34
CA ILE A 262 26.26 1.44 19.63
C ILE A 262 26.87 2.34 20.72
N GLU A 263 27.39 1.77 21.79
CA GLU A 263 28.02 2.51 22.90
C GLU A 263 29.23 3.33 22.39
N LYS A 264 30.06 2.73 21.56
CA LYS A 264 31.21 3.41 20.96
C LYS A 264 30.78 4.58 20.07
N ASP A 265 29.82 4.37 19.17
CA ASP A 265 29.33 5.43 18.28
C ASP A 265 28.63 6.55 19.09
N MET A 266 27.94 6.19 20.17
CA MET A 266 27.38 7.17 21.11
C MET A 266 28.46 8.04 21.75
N GLU A 267 29.55 7.43 22.27
CA GLU A 267 30.64 8.20 22.86
C GLU A 267 31.30 9.15 21.84
N GLU A 268 31.49 8.70 20.61
CA GLU A 268 32.02 9.54 19.53
C GLU A 268 31.09 10.73 19.23
N GLN A 269 29.78 10.49 19.17
CA GLN A 269 28.79 11.52 18.91
C GLN A 269 28.68 12.52 20.07
N VAL A 270 28.75 12.06 21.32
CA VAL A 270 28.79 12.93 22.52
C VAL A 270 30.03 13.83 22.51
N LYS A 271 31.20 13.27 22.15
CA LYS A 271 32.45 14.05 22.03
C LYS A 271 32.32 15.13 20.94
N PHE A 272 31.73 14.74 19.80
CA PHE A 272 31.45 15.67 18.69
C PHE A 272 30.57 16.83 19.14
N PHE A 273 29.41 16.56 19.76
CA PHE A 273 28.52 17.61 20.24
C PHE A 273 29.14 18.51 21.32
N LYS A 274 29.92 17.95 22.24
CA LYS A 274 30.64 18.74 23.25
C LYS A 274 31.69 19.66 22.61
N HIS A 275 32.37 19.19 21.56
CA HIS A 275 33.34 20.01 20.80
C HIS A 275 32.67 21.17 20.06
N GLU A 276 31.49 20.93 19.49
CA GLU A 276 30.67 21.94 18.81
C GLU A 276 29.91 22.88 19.77
N GLY A 277 30.05 22.70 21.10
CA GLY A 277 29.35 23.48 22.12
C GLY A 277 27.86 23.15 22.27
N LYS A 278 27.39 22.05 21.68
CA LYS A 278 26.02 21.57 21.73
C LYS A 278 25.82 20.65 22.94
N LEU A 279 25.76 21.25 24.15
CA LEU A 279 25.72 20.48 25.40
C LEU A 279 24.38 19.76 25.62
N ILE A 280 23.27 20.35 25.18
CA ILE A 280 21.93 19.79 25.32
C ILE A 280 21.80 18.54 24.41
N GLU A 281 22.26 18.65 23.18
CA GLU A 281 22.28 17.54 22.21
C GLU A 281 23.18 16.40 22.71
N ALA A 282 24.33 16.72 23.29
CA ALA A 282 25.23 15.74 23.89
C ALA A 282 24.57 14.98 25.04
N GLN A 283 23.91 15.66 25.95
CA GLN A 283 23.20 15.03 27.06
C GLN A 283 22.04 14.18 26.57
N ARG A 284 21.23 14.70 25.66
CA ARG A 284 20.05 14.04 25.11
C ARG A 284 20.41 12.70 24.44
N ILE A 285 21.43 12.69 23.59
CA ILE A 285 21.84 11.47 22.90
C ILE A 285 22.46 10.45 23.88
N GLU A 286 23.22 10.91 24.86
CA GLU A 286 23.85 10.06 25.87
C GLU A 286 22.79 9.36 26.73
N GLU A 287 21.83 10.09 27.29
CA GLU A 287 20.73 9.53 28.09
C GLU A 287 19.87 8.56 27.33
N ARG A 288 19.44 8.94 26.13
CA ARG A 288 18.59 8.11 25.29
C ARG A 288 19.28 6.82 24.89
N THR A 289 20.51 6.90 24.41
CA THR A 289 21.23 5.72 23.90
C THR A 289 21.59 4.76 25.02
N ASN A 290 21.97 5.26 26.20
CA ASN A 290 22.23 4.40 27.36
C ASN A 290 20.99 3.65 27.81
N PHE A 291 19.83 4.31 27.84
CA PHE A 291 18.55 3.65 28.13
C PHE A 291 18.21 2.57 27.09
N ASP A 292 18.37 2.86 25.80
CA ASP A 292 18.12 1.90 24.74
C ASP A 292 19.08 0.69 24.82
N ILE A 293 20.37 0.91 25.16
CA ILE A 293 21.36 -0.17 25.37
C ILE A 293 20.98 -1.08 26.54
N GLU A 294 20.52 -0.50 27.65
CA GLU A 294 20.07 -1.25 28.82
C GLU A 294 18.88 -2.14 28.47
N MET A 295 17.88 -1.58 27.79
CA MET A 295 16.71 -2.34 27.30
C MET A 295 17.11 -3.47 26.35
N LEU A 296 18.03 -3.23 25.41
CA LEU A 296 18.51 -4.25 24.49
C LEU A 296 19.26 -5.39 25.21
N LYS A 297 20.07 -5.08 26.25
CA LYS A 297 20.78 -6.07 27.03
C LYS A 297 19.84 -6.93 27.88
N GLU A 298 18.77 -6.35 28.42
CA GLU A 298 17.85 -7.05 29.33
C GLU A 298 16.74 -7.81 28.61
N THR A 299 16.15 -7.19 27.57
CA THR A 299 14.94 -7.72 26.92
C THR A 299 15.14 -8.09 25.46
N GLY A 300 16.25 -7.70 24.85
CA GLY A 300 16.49 -7.86 23.41
C GLY A 300 15.75 -6.83 22.52
N ILE A 301 14.95 -5.94 23.12
CA ILE A 301 14.15 -4.95 22.39
C ILE A 301 14.24 -3.58 23.04
N CYS A 302 14.14 -2.50 22.24
CA CYS A 302 13.97 -1.14 22.74
C CYS A 302 13.00 -0.35 21.84
N SER A 303 12.47 0.75 22.38
CA SER A 303 11.63 1.64 21.57
C SER A 303 12.44 2.31 20.46
N GLY A 304 12.07 2.08 19.20
CA GLY A 304 12.81 2.59 18.05
C GLY A 304 14.03 1.75 17.68
N ILE A 305 13.99 0.44 17.95
CA ILE A 305 15.05 -0.53 17.61
C ILE A 305 15.48 -0.44 16.14
N GLU A 306 14.58 -0.04 15.26
CA GLU A 306 14.86 0.17 13.84
C GLU A 306 15.97 1.19 13.58
N ASN A 307 16.19 2.14 14.49
CA ASN A 307 17.28 3.12 14.36
C ASN A 307 18.66 2.51 14.57
N TYR A 308 18.70 1.28 15.08
CA TYR A 308 19.92 0.48 15.29
C TYR A 308 20.03 -0.68 14.28
N SER A 309 19.15 -0.74 13.26
CA SER A 309 19.08 -1.84 12.29
C SER A 309 20.41 -2.14 11.61
N ARG A 310 21.23 -1.12 11.33
CA ARG A 310 22.58 -1.29 10.75
C ARG A 310 23.46 -2.22 11.58
N TYR A 311 23.52 -2.00 12.90
CA TYR A 311 24.34 -2.82 13.79
C TYR A 311 23.80 -4.26 13.91
N LEU A 312 22.46 -4.37 13.97
CA LEU A 312 21.78 -5.66 14.09
C LEU A 312 21.89 -6.50 12.82
N SER A 313 21.97 -5.87 11.66
CA SER A 313 22.15 -6.55 10.36
C SER A 313 23.61 -6.69 9.93
N GLY A 314 24.58 -6.21 10.74
CA GLY A 314 26.00 -6.28 10.43
C GLY A 314 26.43 -5.44 9.21
N LEU A 315 25.63 -4.43 8.85
CA LEU A 315 25.91 -3.54 7.73
C LEU A 315 26.85 -2.41 8.12
N LYS A 316 27.65 -1.95 7.15
CA LYS A 316 28.48 -0.75 7.30
C LYS A 316 27.66 0.53 7.14
N PRO A 317 28.17 1.66 7.65
CA PRO A 317 27.54 2.97 7.42
C PRO A 317 27.34 3.23 5.94
N GLY A 318 26.09 3.60 5.57
CA GLY A 318 25.72 3.93 4.20
C GLY A 318 25.41 2.74 3.29
N GLU A 319 25.62 1.50 3.72
CA GLU A 319 25.17 0.33 2.96
C GLU A 319 23.64 0.27 2.88
N PRO A 320 23.09 -0.19 1.73
CA PRO A 320 21.65 -0.32 1.58
C PRO A 320 21.07 -1.35 2.54
N PRO A 321 19.89 -1.11 3.12
CA PRO A 321 19.21 -2.09 3.95
C PRO A 321 18.73 -3.28 3.12
N TYR A 322 18.55 -4.42 3.78
CA TYR A 322 17.84 -5.56 3.19
C TYR A 322 16.35 -5.24 3.08
N THR A 323 15.78 -5.52 1.92
CA THR A 323 14.39 -5.24 1.57
C THR A 323 13.68 -6.50 1.11
N LEU A 324 12.38 -6.39 0.82
CA LEU A 324 11.62 -7.50 0.24
C LEU A 324 12.27 -8.03 -1.07
N MET A 325 12.90 -7.15 -1.85
CA MET A 325 13.55 -7.55 -3.11
C MET A 325 14.68 -8.57 -2.88
N ASP A 326 15.38 -8.46 -1.75
CA ASP A 326 16.48 -9.36 -1.40
C ASP A 326 15.98 -10.79 -1.04
N TYR A 327 14.67 -10.98 -0.77
CA TYR A 327 14.05 -12.29 -0.53
C TYR A 327 13.70 -13.04 -1.82
N PHE A 328 13.63 -12.36 -2.96
CA PHE A 328 13.35 -12.98 -4.26
C PHE A 328 14.56 -13.72 -4.86
N GLY A 329 15.79 -13.38 -4.42
CA GLY A 329 17.02 -13.85 -5.07
C GLY A 329 17.33 -13.08 -6.35
N ASP A 330 18.11 -13.71 -7.26
CA ASP A 330 18.68 -13.00 -8.41
C ASP A 330 17.82 -13.08 -9.69
N ASP A 331 16.89 -14.03 -9.79
CA ASP A 331 16.09 -14.29 -11.01
C ASP A 331 14.59 -14.13 -10.73
N PHE A 332 14.10 -12.89 -10.84
CA PHE A 332 12.69 -12.58 -10.66
C PHE A 332 12.23 -11.44 -11.59
N LEU A 333 10.92 -11.35 -11.77
CA LEU A 333 10.29 -10.30 -12.56
C LEU A 333 9.73 -9.21 -11.65
N ILE A 334 10.00 -7.96 -11.97
CA ILE A 334 9.32 -6.81 -11.37
C ILE A 334 8.27 -6.29 -12.36
N ILE A 335 7.04 -6.08 -11.90
CA ILE A 335 5.99 -5.39 -12.65
C ILE A 335 5.64 -4.12 -11.88
N VAL A 336 5.76 -2.98 -12.53
CA VAL A 336 5.40 -1.68 -11.93
C VAL A 336 4.12 -1.20 -12.56
N ASP A 337 3.01 -1.32 -11.82
CA ASP A 337 1.71 -0.85 -12.30
C ASP A 337 1.56 0.66 -12.09
N GLU A 338 0.85 1.32 -13.00
CA GLU A 338 0.74 2.77 -13.11
C GLU A 338 2.12 3.44 -12.96
N SER A 339 3.09 2.95 -13.75
CA SER A 339 4.52 3.25 -13.63
C SER A 339 4.84 4.75 -13.68
N HIS A 340 4.08 5.53 -14.46
CA HIS A 340 4.20 6.99 -14.52
C HIS A 340 4.03 7.70 -13.16
N LYS A 341 3.41 7.02 -12.18
CA LYS A 341 3.27 7.50 -10.78
C LYS A 341 4.19 6.76 -9.83
N THR A 342 4.27 5.44 -9.99
CA THR A 342 5.00 4.55 -9.08
C THR A 342 6.51 4.81 -9.13
N VAL A 343 7.08 4.99 -10.32
CA VAL A 343 8.52 5.26 -10.49
C VAL A 343 8.95 6.58 -9.84
N PRO A 344 8.27 7.72 -10.08
CA PRO A 344 8.58 8.97 -9.36
C PRO A 344 8.41 8.85 -7.84
N GLN A 345 7.45 8.08 -7.36
CA GLN A 345 7.26 7.84 -5.94
C GLN A 345 8.44 7.08 -5.34
N ILE A 346 8.90 5.98 -5.95
CA ILE A 346 10.10 5.25 -5.53
C ILE A 346 11.30 6.19 -5.44
N ARG A 347 11.48 7.05 -6.43
CA ARG A 347 12.59 8.01 -6.50
C ARG A 347 12.56 9.04 -5.36
N SER A 348 11.39 9.50 -4.95
CA SER A 348 11.24 10.57 -3.95
C SER A 348 11.36 10.11 -2.49
N MET A 349 11.11 8.82 -2.21
CA MET A 349 11.02 8.30 -0.83
C MET A 349 12.30 8.48 -0.02
N TYR A 350 13.46 8.23 -0.62
CA TYR A 350 14.75 8.32 0.05
C TYR A 350 15.05 9.75 0.55
N ALA A 351 14.85 10.76 -0.28
CA ALA A 351 15.20 12.14 0.05
C ALA A 351 14.37 12.68 1.24
N GLY A 352 13.08 12.36 1.27
CA GLY A 352 12.19 12.76 2.37
C GLY A 352 12.58 12.13 3.71
N ASP A 353 12.90 10.84 3.71
CA ASP A 353 13.34 10.13 4.91
C ASP A 353 14.68 10.67 5.44
N GLN A 354 15.66 10.89 4.55
CA GLN A 354 16.98 11.40 4.92
C GLN A 354 16.91 12.82 5.51
N SER A 355 16.08 13.71 4.94
CA SER A 355 15.90 15.07 5.45
C SER A 355 15.39 15.06 6.90
N ARG A 356 14.33 14.28 7.17
CA ARG A 356 13.74 14.15 8.50
C ARG A 356 14.73 13.57 9.51
N LYS A 357 15.42 12.49 9.16
CA LYS A 357 16.39 11.82 10.06
C LYS A 357 17.65 12.64 10.30
N SER A 358 18.11 13.42 9.31
CA SER A 358 19.22 14.35 9.51
C SER A 358 18.92 15.36 10.61
N THR A 359 17.71 15.91 10.64
CA THR A 359 17.29 16.82 11.71
C THR A 359 17.30 16.13 13.08
N LEU A 360 16.80 14.91 13.20
CA LEU A 360 16.85 14.15 14.46
C LEU A 360 18.28 13.89 14.95
N VAL A 361 19.21 13.60 14.04
CA VAL A 361 20.62 13.38 14.35
C VAL A 361 21.31 14.69 14.74
N ASP A 362 21.11 15.77 14.01
CA ASP A 362 21.77 17.07 14.21
C ASP A 362 21.38 17.73 15.54
N TYR A 363 20.20 17.37 16.08
CA TYR A 363 19.69 17.86 17.35
C TYR A 363 19.76 16.82 18.50
N GLY A 364 20.51 15.73 18.31
CA GLY A 364 20.83 14.74 19.36
C GLY A 364 19.67 13.84 19.79
N PHE A 365 18.63 13.68 18.98
CA PHE A 365 17.54 12.74 19.26
C PHE A 365 17.88 11.30 18.84
N ARG A 366 18.71 11.14 17.81
CA ARG A 366 19.14 9.83 17.30
C ARG A 366 20.62 9.84 16.93
N LEU A 367 21.25 8.66 16.99
CA LEU A 367 22.59 8.45 16.46
C LEU A 367 22.61 8.53 14.92
N PRO A 368 23.76 8.81 14.29
CA PRO A 368 23.91 8.81 12.85
C PRO A 368 23.42 7.52 12.15
N SER A 369 23.46 6.38 12.84
CA SER A 369 22.94 5.09 12.36
C SER A 369 21.44 5.09 12.01
N ALA A 370 20.66 6.01 12.60
CA ALA A 370 19.26 6.16 12.25
C ALA A 370 19.04 6.48 10.76
N LYS A 371 20.02 7.12 10.11
CA LYS A 371 20.00 7.44 8.66
C LYS A 371 20.13 6.19 7.78
N ASP A 372 20.66 5.09 8.32
CA ASP A 372 20.85 3.83 7.58
C ASP A 372 19.58 2.95 7.61
N ASN A 373 18.65 3.19 8.54
CA ASN A 373 17.29 2.65 8.48
C ASN A 373 16.44 3.49 7.53
N ARG A 374 16.48 3.21 6.25
CA ARG A 374 15.97 4.04 5.19
C ARG A 374 15.41 3.20 4.04
N PRO A 375 14.57 3.75 3.17
CA PRO A 375 14.27 3.09 1.91
C PRO A 375 15.53 3.05 1.03
N LEU A 376 15.52 2.19 0.02
CA LEU A 376 16.52 2.22 -1.04
C LEU A 376 16.50 3.61 -1.71
N ASN A 377 17.67 4.11 -2.07
CA ASN A 377 17.73 5.18 -3.04
C ASN A 377 17.43 4.62 -4.46
N PHE A 378 17.18 5.50 -5.42
CA PHE A 378 16.74 5.04 -6.73
C PHE A 378 17.79 4.21 -7.47
N GLY A 379 19.07 4.54 -7.36
CA GLY A 379 20.17 3.74 -7.94
C GLY A 379 20.27 2.35 -7.33
N GLU A 380 20.13 2.23 -6.01
CA GLU A 380 20.10 0.94 -5.31
C GLU A 380 18.88 0.09 -5.69
N PHE A 381 17.75 0.73 -6.01
CA PHE A 381 16.58 0.05 -6.56
C PHE A 381 16.89 -0.48 -7.98
N GLU A 382 17.49 0.37 -8.84
CA GLU A 382 17.90 -0.03 -10.19
C GLU A 382 18.90 -1.20 -10.18
N ASP A 383 19.86 -1.21 -9.27
CA ASP A 383 20.86 -2.26 -9.11
C ASP A 383 20.25 -3.64 -8.77
N ARG A 384 19.02 -3.68 -8.23
CA ARG A 384 18.30 -4.91 -7.89
C ARG A 384 17.36 -5.42 -8.98
N ILE A 385 17.26 -4.70 -10.10
CA ILE A 385 16.41 -5.08 -11.22
C ILE A 385 17.12 -6.12 -12.08
N ASP A 386 16.57 -7.35 -12.10
CA ASP A 386 16.91 -8.34 -13.13
C ASP A 386 16.10 -8.05 -14.40
N GLN A 387 14.78 -8.15 -14.31
CA GLN A 387 13.85 -7.81 -15.39
C GLN A 387 12.67 -7.01 -14.85
N ILE A 388 12.28 -5.96 -15.58
CA ILE A 388 11.20 -5.06 -15.19
C ILE A 388 10.22 -4.79 -16.33
N LEU A 389 8.94 -4.89 -16.03
CA LEU A 389 7.83 -4.51 -16.90
C LEU A 389 7.15 -3.27 -16.33
N PHE A 390 7.22 -2.17 -17.05
CA PHE A 390 6.43 -0.98 -16.75
C PHE A 390 5.05 -1.11 -17.40
N VAL A 391 4.01 -0.86 -16.62
CA VAL A 391 2.61 -0.93 -17.09
C VAL A 391 1.94 0.40 -16.86
N SER A 392 1.48 1.04 -17.93
CA SER A 392 0.80 2.33 -17.85
C SER A 392 -0.02 2.62 -19.09
N ALA A 393 -1.09 3.42 -18.96
CA ALA A 393 -1.79 4.02 -20.09
C ALA A 393 -1.04 5.24 -20.65
N THR A 394 -0.14 5.81 -19.85
CA THR A 394 0.64 7.03 -20.13
C THR A 394 2.05 6.87 -19.55
N PRO A 395 2.91 6.00 -20.12
CA PRO A 395 4.30 5.85 -19.67
C PRO A 395 5.02 7.20 -19.63
N GLY A 396 5.89 7.39 -18.64
CA GLY A 396 6.66 8.60 -18.45
C GLY A 396 8.00 8.60 -19.19
N ASP A 397 8.78 9.66 -18.99
CA ASP A 397 10.08 9.83 -19.63
C ASP A 397 11.08 8.75 -19.21
N TYR A 398 11.04 8.33 -17.92
CA TYR A 398 11.93 7.29 -17.43
C TYR A 398 11.74 5.96 -18.17
N GLU A 399 10.49 5.55 -18.37
CA GLU A 399 10.16 4.34 -19.11
C GLU A 399 10.61 4.46 -20.56
N ALA A 400 10.34 5.60 -21.21
CA ALA A 400 10.74 5.86 -22.59
C ALA A 400 12.26 5.84 -22.80
N ASP A 401 13.03 6.31 -21.82
CA ASP A 401 14.50 6.34 -21.88
C ASP A 401 15.15 4.97 -21.65
N HIS A 402 14.47 4.05 -20.94
CA HIS A 402 15.04 2.76 -20.52
C HIS A 402 14.44 1.55 -21.21
N GLU A 403 13.25 1.66 -21.81
CA GLU A 403 12.59 0.53 -22.46
C GLU A 403 13.34 0.05 -23.69
N LEU A 404 13.55 -1.25 -23.79
CA LEU A 404 14.08 -1.94 -24.97
C LEU A 404 12.97 -2.41 -25.92
N LEU A 405 11.76 -2.51 -25.40
CA LEU A 405 10.55 -2.88 -26.14
C LEU A 405 9.34 -2.14 -25.54
N ARG A 406 8.48 -1.63 -26.39
CA ARG A 406 7.15 -1.14 -26.02
C ARG A 406 6.09 -1.97 -26.73
N ALA A 407 5.27 -2.69 -25.96
CA ALA A 407 4.07 -3.34 -26.47
C ALA A 407 2.87 -2.42 -26.25
N GLU A 408 2.05 -2.22 -27.28
CA GLU A 408 0.83 -1.44 -27.19
C GLU A 408 -0.39 -2.36 -27.05
N GLN A 409 -1.28 -2.01 -26.13
CA GLN A 409 -2.57 -2.69 -25.91
C GLN A 409 -3.68 -1.65 -25.86
N ILE A 410 -4.19 -1.30 -27.02
CA ILE A 410 -5.16 -0.22 -27.23
C ILE A 410 -6.58 -0.78 -27.33
N ILE A 411 -6.73 -1.94 -27.91
CA ILE A 411 -8.04 -2.55 -28.18
C ILE A 411 -8.68 -3.03 -26.87
N ARG A 412 -9.90 -2.54 -26.61
CA ARG A 412 -10.76 -3.03 -25.52
C ARG A 412 -11.61 -4.19 -26.02
N PRO A 413 -11.63 -5.32 -25.32
CA PRO A 413 -12.49 -6.47 -25.69
C PRO A 413 -13.98 -6.13 -25.77
N THR A 414 -14.43 -5.13 -25.01
CA THR A 414 -15.82 -4.63 -25.00
C THR A 414 -16.19 -3.81 -26.22
N GLY A 415 -15.22 -3.46 -27.08
CA GLY A 415 -15.42 -2.59 -28.23
C GLY A 415 -15.58 -1.10 -27.88
N LEU A 416 -15.47 -0.71 -26.60
CA LEU A 416 -15.65 0.66 -26.18
C LEU A 416 -14.59 1.59 -26.78
N LEU A 417 -15.07 2.68 -27.35
CA LEU A 417 -14.22 3.71 -27.97
C LEU A 417 -13.68 4.69 -26.93
N ASP A 418 -12.53 5.29 -27.22
CA ASP A 418 -12.13 6.49 -26.52
C ASP A 418 -13.15 7.61 -26.81
N PRO A 419 -13.46 8.50 -25.83
CA PRO A 419 -14.52 9.48 -25.98
C PRO A 419 -14.15 10.55 -27.02
N ASP A 420 -15.17 11.15 -27.63
CA ASP A 420 -14.98 12.37 -28.40
C ASP A 420 -14.64 13.53 -27.50
N VAL A 421 -13.69 14.36 -27.93
CA VAL A 421 -13.24 15.55 -27.19
C VAL A 421 -13.63 16.78 -27.97
N GLU A 422 -14.46 17.64 -27.39
CA GLU A 422 -14.85 18.93 -27.90
C GLU A 422 -14.15 20.04 -27.12
N VAL A 423 -13.64 21.06 -27.82
CA VAL A 423 -13.05 22.25 -27.20
C VAL A 423 -14.02 23.44 -27.35
N ARG A 424 -14.38 24.08 -26.27
CA ARG A 424 -15.29 25.23 -26.19
C ARG A 424 -14.59 26.42 -25.52
N PRO A 425 -15.03 27.65 -25.80
CA PRO A 425 -14.42 28.86 -25.20
C PRO A 425 -14.61 28.91 -23.68
N VAL A 426 -13.69 29.58 -22.98
CA VAL A 426 -13.76 29.79 -21.53
C VAL A 426 -14.86 30.79 -21.17
N GLU A 427 -15.11 31.77 -22.03
CA GLU A 427 -16.19 32.73 -21.81
C GLU A 427 -17.55 32.00 -21.78
N GLY A 428 -18.30 32.14 -20.69
CA GLY A 428 -19.58 31.47 -20.50
C GLY A 428 -19.46 29.96 -20.15
N GLN A 429 -18.30 29.45 -19.82
CA GLN A 429 -18.05 28.02 -19.54
C GLN A 429 -18.99 27.46 -18.46
N ILE A 430 -19.34 28.23 -17.43
CA ILE A 430 -20.19 27.77 -16.33
C ILE A 430 -21.64 27.61 -16.79
N ASP A 431 -22.18 28.54 -17.56
CA ASP A 431 -23.55 28.47 -18.05
C ASP A 431 -23.69 27.34 -19.09
N ASP A 432 -22.70 27.17 -19.96
CA ASP A 432 -22.64 26.08 -20.91
C ASP A 432 -22.54 24.73 -20.22
N LEU A 433 -21.63 24.59 -19.23
CA LEU A 433 -21.49 23.41 -18.41
C LEU A 433 -22.80 23.00 -17.73
N ILE A 434 -23.53 23.98 -17.11
CA ILE A 434 -24.82 23.70 -16.45
C ILE A 434 -25.85 23.21 -17.46
N SER A 435 -25.88 23.80 -18.66
CA SER A 435 -26.73 23.32 -19.73
C SER A 435 -26.48 21.89 -20.11
N GLU A 436 -25.19 21.53 -20.29
CA GLU A 436 -24.77 20.13 -20.62
C GLU A 436 -25.07 19.17 -19.46
N VAL A 437 -24.76 19.57 -18.21
CA VAL A 437 -25.11 18.79 -17.01
C VAL A 437 -26.60 18.50 -16.95
N LYS A 438 -27.46 19.48 -17.18
CA LYS A 438 -28.93 19.28 -17.19
C LYS A 438 -29.38 18.32 -18.28
N LYS A 439 -28.72 18.30 -19.44
CA LYS A 439 -29.03 17.36 -20.52
C LYS A 439 -28.66 15.92 -20.12
N GLU A 440 -27.50 15.73 -19.48
CA GLU A 440 -27.06 14.41 -19.06
C GLU A 440 -27.85 13.88 -17.85
N THR A 441 -28.10 14.72 -16.86
CA THR A 441 -28.88 14.34 -15.68
C THR A 441 -30.32 14.02 -15.98
N ALA A 442 -30.92 14.67 -17.01
CA ALA A 442 -32.25 14.32 -17.52
C ALA A 442 -32.33 12.90 -18.11
N LYS A 443 -31.19 12.32 -18.51
CA LYS A 443 -31.06 10.92 -18.98
C LYS A 443 -30.63 9.96 -17.86
N HIS A 444 -30.53 10.42 -16.61
CA HIS A 444 -29.97 9.71 -15.46
C HIS A 444 -28.47 9.35 -15.63
N ASN A 445 -27.76 10.08 -16.45
CA ASN A 445 -26.32 9.93 -16.63
C ASN A 445 -25.55 10.67 -15.55
N LYS A 446 -24.26 10.31 -15.38
CA LYS A 446 -23.36 10.90 -14.40
C LYS A 446 -22.32 11.80 -15.06
N VAL A 447 -21.97 12.89 -14.38
CA VAL A 447 -21.04 13.90 -14.89
C VAL A 447 -19.88 14.11 -13.93
N LEU A 448 -18.68 14.20 -14.50
CA LEU A 448 -17.45 14.51 -13.80
C LEU A 448 -16.94 15.87 -14.23
N VAL A 449 -16.63 16.76 -13.27
CA VAL A 449 -16.14 18.11 -13.55
C VAL A 449 -14.79 18.32 -12.85
N THR A 450 -13.77 18.73 -13.61
CA THR A 450 -12.45 19.03 -13.04
C THR A 450 -12.18 20.54 -13.04
N THR A 451 -11.73 21.05 -11.88
CA THR A 451 -11.35 22.44 -11.65
C THR A 451 -9.86 22.55 -11.31
N LEU A 452 -9.33 23.77 -11.23
CA LEU A 452 -7.92 24.02 -10.90
C LEU A 452 -7.66 24.25 -9.41
N THR A 453 -8.66 24.76 -8.67
CA THR A 453 -8.49 25.14 -7.27
C THR A 453 -9.64 24.63 -6.39
N LYS A 454 -9.37 24.44 -5.09
CA LYS A 454 -10.39 24.09 -4.09
C LYS A 454 -11.54 25.09 -4.09
N ARG A 455 -11.22 26.37 -4.03
CA ARG A 455 -12.21 27.44 -4.02
C ARG A 455 -13.11 27.39 -5.24
N MET A 456 -12.54 27.22 -6.43
CA MET A 456 -13.35 27.09 -7.66
C MET A 456 -14.28 25.88 -7.62
N ALA A 457 -13.81 24.75 -7.07
CA ALA A 457 -14.64 23.55 -6.94
C ALA A 457 -15.77 23.75 -5.92
N GLU A 458 -15.50 24.40 -4.80
CA GLU A 458 -16.49 24.73 -3.77
C GLU A 458 -17.55 25.71 -4.31
N ASP A 459 -17.11 26.83 -4.87
CA ASP A 459 -17.99 27.86 -5.44
C ASP A 459 -18.87 27.26 -6.56
N LEU A 460 -18.31 26.41 -7.43
CA LEU A 460 -19.05 25.72 -8.48
C LEU A 460 -20.06 24.73 -7.93
N THR A 461 -19.69 23.99 -6.89
CA THR A 461 -20.59 23.03 -6.24
C THR A 461 -21.77 23.72 -5.61
N ASP A 462 -21.57 24.84 -4.94
CA ASP A 462 -22.65 25.60 -4.31
C ASP A 462 -23.56 26.25 -5.37
N TYR A 463 -22.97 26.79 -6.43
CA TYR A 463 -23.75 27.34 -7.55
C TYR A 463 -24.61 26.25 -8.24
N MET A 464 -24.08 25.05 -8.44
CA MET A 464 -24.86 23.93 -8.99
C MET A 464 -25.99 23.48 -8.06
N LYS A 465 -25.76 23.46 -6.73
CA LYS A 465 -26.80 23.16 -5.75
C LYS A 465 -27.97 24.21 -5.83
N GLU A 466 -27.62 25.49 -5.91
CA GLU A 466 -28.59 26.55 -6.09
C GLU A 466 -29.38 26.41 -7.40
N ALA A 467 -28.75 25.91 -8.45
CA ALA A 467 -29.38 25.57 -9.72
C ALA A 467 -30.22 24.29 -9.70
N GLY A 468 -30.37 23.65 -8.53
CA GLY A 468 -31.16 22.43 -8.32
C GLY A 468 -30.52 21.14 -8.83
N ILE A 469 -29.19 21.12 -9.03
CA ILE A 469 -28.40 19.93 -9.47
C ILE A 469 -27.95 19.17 -8.24
N ARG A 470 -28.09 17.83 -8.25
CA ARG A 470 -27.56 16.94 -7.23
C ARG A 470 -26.04 16.77 -7.43
N VAL A 471 -25.25 17.52 -6.69
CA VAL A 471 -23.79 17.62 -6.86
C VAL A 471 -23.07 17.39 -5.55
N ARG A 472 -21.90 16.73 -5.60
CA ARG A 472 -20.94 16.64 -4.50
C ARG A 472 -19.55 17.11 -4.94
N TYR A 473 -18.78 17.56 -3.97
CA TYR A 473 -17.39 17.95 -4.12
C TYR A 473 -16.46 16.87 -3.54
N LEU A 474 -15.40 16.54 -4.29
CA LEU A 474 -14.35 15.64 -3.85
C LEU A 474 -13.05 16.44 -3.68
N HIS A 475 -12.61 16.65 -2.44
CA HIS A 475 -11.38 17.34 -2.13
C HIS A 475 -10.23 16.38 -1.74
N SER A 476 -9.00 16.92 -1.64
CA SER A 476 -7.79 16.13 -1.38
C SER A 476 -7.72 15.53 0.02
N ASP A 477 -8.45 16.14 0.97
CA ASP A 477 -8.35 15.84 2.39
C ASP A 477 -9.42 14.83 2.86
N ILE A 478 -10.27 14.38 1.92
CA ILE A 478 -11.26 13.30 2.15
C ILE A 478 -10.52 11.98 2.34
N ASP A 479 -10.84 11.28 3.41
CA ASP A 479 -10.27 9.96 3.69
C ASP A 479 -10.72 8.89 2.66
N THR A 480 -10.09 7.73 2.70
CA THR A 480 -10.35 6.65 1.73
C THR A 480 -11.77 6.09 1.87
N LEU A 481 -12.32 6.07 3.07
CA LEU A 481 -13.65 5.59 3.39
C LEU A 481 -14.74 6.50 2.81
N GLU A 482 -14.69 7.78 3.17
CA GLU A 482 -15.63 8.80 2.69
C GLU A 482 -15.59 8.88 1.16
N ARG A 483 -14.39 8.76 0.56
CA ARG A 483 -14.24 8.69 -0.88
C ARG A 483 -14.96 7.50 -1.49
N THR A 484 -14.84 6.31 -0.89
CA THR A 484 -15.53 5.09 -1.34
C THR A 484 -17.04 5.25 -1.22
N GLU A 485 -17.52 5.89 -0.16
CA GLU A 485 -18.94 6.22 0.02
C GLU A 485 -19.46 7.19 -1.04
N ILE A 486 -18.69 8.24 -1.34
CA ILE A 486 -19.06 9.21 -2.41
C ILE A 486 -19.19 8.49 -3.75
N ILE A 487 -18.26 7.61 -4.10
CA ILE A 487 -18.31 6.83 -5.35
C ILE A 487 -19.53 5.91 -5.36
N ARG A 488 -19.76 5.21 -4.25
CA ARG A 488 -20.94 4.34 -4.08
C ARG A 488 -22.24 5.12 -4.23
N ASP A 489 -22.36 6.25 -3.57
CA ASP A 489 -23.55 7.08 -3.59
C ASP A 489 -23.85 7.64 -4.99
N MET A 490 -22.81 8.00 -5.75
CA MET A 490 -22.94 8.38 -7.16
C MET A 490 -23.50 7.23 -8.00
N ARG A 491 -23.02 6.02 -7.81
CA ARG A 491 -23.48 4.82 -8.51
C ARG A 491 -24.87 4.37 -8.08
N LEU A 492 -25.28 4.66 -6.84
CA LEU A 492 -26.61 4.39 -6.30
C LEU A 492 -27.63 5.51 -6.62
N ASP A 493 -27.27 6.44 -7.48
CA ASP A 493 -28.14 7.55 -7.91
C ASP A 493 -28.53 8.54 -6.81
N VAL A 494 -27.71 8.67 -5.77
CA VAL A 494 -27.90 9.67 -4.71
C VAL A 494 -27.61 11.09 -5.23
N PHE A 495 -26.61 11.23 -6.09
CA PHE A 495 -26.28 12.48 -6.78
C PHE A 495 -25.76 12.21 -8.20
N ASP A 496 -25.67 13.26 -9.04
CA ASP A 496 -25.42 13.13 -10.47
C ASP A 496 -24.07 13.70 -10.91
N VAL A 497 -23.57 14.70 -10.20
CA VAL A 497 -22.37 15.44 -10.57
C VAL A 497 -21.33 15.36 -9.48
N LEU A 498 -20.11 14.99 -9.87
CA LEU A 498 -18.93 15.00 -9.01
C LEU A 498 -17.96 16.08 -9.49
N VAL A 499 -17.69 17.06 -8.62
CA VAL A 499 -16.73 18.14 -8.88
C VAL A 499 -15.47 17.88 -8.08
N GLY A 500 -14.30 18.08 -8.68
CA GLY A 500 -13.03 17.96 -7.95
C GLY A 500 -11.84 18.54 -8.70
N ILE A 501 -10.71 18.68 -7.99
CA ILE A 501 -9.49 19.25 -8.55
C ILE A 501 -8.67 18.17 -9.25
N ASN A 502 -8.38 17.11 -8.53
CA ASN A 502 -7.57 15.98 -9.00
C ASN A 502 -8.38 14.69 -8.92
N LEU A 503 -9.25 14.52 -9.91
CA LEU A 503 -10.08 13.32 -10.05
C LEU A 503 -9.30 12.17 -10.71
N LEU A 504 -7.97 12.32 -10.85
CA LEU A 504 -7.04 11.29 -11.35
C LEU A 504 -6.65 10.27 -10.28
N ARG A 505 -6.95 10.54 -9.01
CA ARG A 505 -6.69 9.57 -7.94
C ARG A 505 -7.51 8.30 -8.19
N GLU A 506 -6.91 7.16 -7.95
CA GLU A 506 -7.45 5.84 -8.24
C GLU A 506 -8.78 5.60 -7.53
N GLY A 507 -9.53 4.61 -8.03
CA GLY A 507 -10.82 4.23 -7.50
C GLY A 507 -12.02 4.93 -8.13
N LEU A 508 -11.83 5.94 -9.01
CA LEU A 508 -12.92 6.49 -9.82
C LEU A 508 -13.20 5.61 -11.05
N ASP A 509 -13.64 4.40 -10.79
CA ASP A 509 -14.11 3.48 -11.82
C ASP A 509 -15.65 3.48 -11.86
N ILE A 510 -16.19 4.49 -12.50
CA ILE A 510 -17.65 4.73 -12.57
C ILE A 510 -18.09 4.59 -14.03
N PRO A 511 -18.61 3.41 -14.44
CA PRO A 511 -19.06 3.19 -15.82
C PRO A 511 -20.25 4.07 -16.24
N GLU A 512 -20.96 4.63 -15.27
CA GLU A 512 -22.13 5.49 -15.48
C GLU A 512 -21.78 6.91 -15.94
N ILE A 513 -20.49 7.30 -15.94
CA ILE A 513 -20.03 8.62 -16.39
C ILE A 513 -20.13 8.69 -17.93
N THR A 514 -20.92 9.65 -18.42
CA THR A 514 -21.07 9.97 -19.84
C THR A 514 -20.41 11.28 -20.23
N LEU A 515 -20.32 12.25 -19.32
CA LEU A 515 -19.67 13.54 -19.57
C LEU A 515 -18.53 13.77 -18.59
N VAL A 516 -17.37 14.12 -19.13
CA VAL A 516 -16.25 14.69 -18.39
C VAL A 516 -16.03 16.11 -18.87
N ALA A 517 -16.16 17.09 -17.97
CA ALA A 517 -15.91 18.49 -18.26
C ALA A 517 -14.61 18.95 -17.61
N ILE A 518 -13.73 19.56 -18.39
CA ILE A 518 -12.43 20.06 -17.95
C ILE A 518 -12.45 21.59 -18.09
N LEU A 519 -12.57 22.28 -16.96
CA LEU A 519 -12.57 23.74 -16.92
C LEU A 519 -11.14 24.28 -17.03
N ASP A 520 -10.97 25.42 -17.67
CA ASP A 520 -9.68 26.08 -17.85
C ASP A 520 -8.59 25.09 -18.32
N ALA A 521 -8.87 24.36 -19.38
CA ALA A 521 -7.98 23.32 -19.88
C ALA A 521 -6.67 23.87 -20.48
N ASP A 522 -6.65 25.16 -20.85
CA ASP A 522 -5.49 25.88 -21.39
C ASP A 522 -4.56 26.44 -20.32
N LYS A 523 -4.85 26.28 -19.04
CA LYS A 523 -3.96 26.70 -17.95
C LYS A 523 -2.92 25.63 -17.70
N GLU A 524 -1.80 25.70 -18.43
CA GLU A 524 -0.72 24.72 -18.33
C GLU A 524 -0.22 24.55 -16.89
N GLY A 525 0.07 23.31 -16.51
CA GLY A 525 0.55 22.90 -15.21
C GLY A 525 0.33 21.42 -14.97
N PHE A 526 0.68 20.93 -13.80
CA PHE A 526 0.60 19.51 -13.45
C PHE A 526 -0.80 18.90 -13.68
N LEU A 527 -1.87 19.67 -13.38
CA LEU A 527 -3.26 19.22 -13.54
C LEU A 527 -3.77 19.26 -14.99
N ARG A 528 -3.05 19.89 -15.88
CA ARG A 528 -3.39 20.06 -17.31
C ARG A 528 -2.24 19.61 -18.22
N SER A 529 -1.33 18.79 -17.72
CA SER A 529 -0.31 18.11 -18.53
C SER A 529 -0.97 17.10 -19.48
N GLU A 530 -0.29 16.71 -20.54
CA GLU A 530 -0.72 15.67 -21.47
C GLU A 530 -1.20 14.42 -20.74
N THR A 531 -0.39 13.89 -19.83
CA THR A 531 -0.71 12.70 -19.01
C THR A 531 -1.99 12.90 -18.18
N SER A 532 -2.12 14.04 -17.51
CA SER A 532 -3.30 14.36 -16.71
C SER A 532 -4.57 14.45 -17.56
N LEU A 533 -4.47 15.07 -18.74
CA LEU A 533 -5.59 15.19 -19.68
C LEU A 533 -6.02 13.82 -20.22
N ILE A 534 -5.08 12.99 -20.68
CA ILE A 534 -5.38 11.62 -21.16
C ILE A 534 -6.05 10.78 -20.07
N GLN A 535 -5.55 10.84 -18.85
CA GLN A 535 -6.11 10.13 -17.69
C GLN A 535 -7.55 10.59 -17.37
N THR A 536 -7.78 11.90 -17.44
CA THR A 536 -9.12 12.50 -17.20
C THR A 536 -10.10 12.13 -18.30
N ILE A 537 -9.68 12.22 -19.54
CA ILE A 537 -10.46 11.80 -20.73
C ILE A 537 -10.86 10.32 -20.60
N GLY A 538 -9.92 9.47 -20.17
CA GLY A 538 -10.13 8.05 -20.00
C GLY A 538 -11.23 7.67 -18.98
N ARG A 539 -11.67 8.60 -18.13
CA ARG A 539 -12.80 8.35 -17.21
C ARG A 539 -14.14 8.21 -17.94
N ALA A 540 -14.31 8.84 -19.11
CA ALA A 540 -15.50 8.69 -19.94
C ALA A 540 -15.42 7.47 -20.91
N ALA A 541 -14.28 6.80 -21.00
CA ALA A 541 -14.05 5.71 -21.97
C ALA A 541 -14.73 4.37 -21.60
N ARG A 542 -15.48 4.30 -20.51
CA ARG A 542 -16.19 3.10 -20.03
C ARG A 542 -17.66 3.07 -20.37
N ASN A 543 -18.14 4.16 -20.94
CA ASN A 543 -19.50 4.28 -21.41
C ASN A 543 -19.53 4.47 -22.93
N SER A 544 -20.45 3.80 -23.60
CA SER A 544 -20.60 3.89 -25.06
C SER A 544 -21.05 5.29 -25.54
N GLU A 545 -21.64 6.09 -24.64
CA GLU A 545 -22.04 7.48 -24.90
C GLU A 545 -21.06 8.50 -24.31
N GLY A 546 -19.87 8.04 -23.87
CA GLY A 546 -18.85 8.87 -23.23
C GLY A 546 -18.33 9.97 -24.14
N HIS A 547 -18.32 11.22 -23.63
CA HIS A 547 -17.73 12.37 -24.33
C HIS A 547 -17.08 13.33 -23.33
N VAL A 548 -16.21 14.21 -23.85
CA VAL A 548 -15.41 15.14 -23.05
C VAL A 548 -15.55 16.55 -23.62
N ILE A 549 -15.75 17.53 -22.75
CA ILE A 549 -15.73 18.95 -23.09
C ILE A 549 -14.53 19.60 -22.37
N MET A 550 -13.65 20.21 -23.14
CA MET A 550 -12.55 21.03 -22.64
C MET A 550 -12.87 22.51 -22.87
N TYR A 551 -12.88 23.29 -21.81
CA TYR A 551 -13.06 24.75 -21.92
C TYR A 551 -11.68 25.40 -21.99
N ALA A 552 -11.36 26.00 -23.14
CA ALA A 552 -10.07 26.61 -23.42
C ALA A 552 -10.21 27.67 -24.50
N ASP A 553 -9.49 28.79 -24.36
CA ASP A 553 -9.39 29.84 -25.38
C ASP A 553 -8.17 29.63 -26.31
N VAL A 554 -7.15 28.93 -25.80
CA VAL A 554 -5.92 28.62 -26.54
C VAL A 554 -5.67 27.10 -26.53
N MET A 555 -5.35 26.56 -27.68
CA MET A 555 -4.91 25.15 -27.80
C MET A 555 -3.47 25.04 -27.34
N THR A 556 -3.22 24.48 -26.17
CA THR A 556 -1.87 24.22 -25.65
C THR A 556 -1.25 22.96 -26.28
N ASP A 557 0.05 22.80 -26.14
CA ASP A 557 0.74 21.59 -26.64
C ASP A 557 0.24 20.33 -25.90
N SER A 558 0.08 20.41 -24.58
CA SER A 558 -0.48 19.32 -23.77
C SER A 558 -1.89 18.91 -24.23
N MET A 559 -2.76 19.87 -24.51
CA MET A 559 -4.11 19.61 -25.05
C MET A 559 -4.04 18.95 -26.41
N ARG A 560 -3.22 19.48 -27.33
CA ARG A 560 -3.08 18.94 -28.68
C ARG A 560 -2.63 17.50 -28.66
N LEU A 561 -1.56 17.17 -27.90
CA LEU A 561 -1.04 15.82 -27.77
C LEU A 561 -2.07 14.86 -27.16
N ALA A 562 -2.78 15.27 -26.11
CA ALA A 562 -3.82 14.46 -25.50
C ALA A 562 -5.01 14.19 -26.44
N ILE A 563 -5.46 15.19 -27.18
CA ILE A 563 -6.56 15.05 -28.15
C ILE A 563 -6.15 14.17 -29.34
N ASP A 564 -4.93 14.38 -29.88
CA ASP A 564 -4.43 13.60 -31.01
C ASP A 564 -4.26 12.13 -30.64
N GLU A 565 -3.70 11.83 -29.46
CA GLU A 565 -3.58 10.46 -28.96
C GLU A 565 -4.96 9.80 -28.72
N THR A 566 -5.92 10.53 -28.16
CA THR A 566 -7.28 10.04 -27.96
C THR A 566 -7.94 9.72 -29.31
N LYS A 567 -7.77 10.57 -30.31
CA LYS A 567 -8.28 10.33 -31.67
C LYS A 567 -7.61 9.12 -32.33
N ARG A 568 -6.28 8.97 -32.17
CA ARG A 568 -5.53 7.81 -32.69
C ARG A 568 -6.09 6.51 -32.10
N ARG A 569 -6.24 6.46 -30.78
CA ARG A 569 -6.79 5.28 -30.06
C ARG A 569 -8.22 4.97 -30.51
N ARG A 570 -9.07 5.99 -30.62
CA ARG A 570 -10.44 5.84 -31.10
C ARG A 570 -10.50 5.26 -32.50
N ALA A 571 -9.70 5.77 -33.44
CA ALA A 571 -9.67 5.29 -34.82
C ALA A 571 -9.23 3.82 -34.94
N LEU A 572 -8.24 3.39 -34.14
CA LEU A 572 -7.79 2.01 -34.07
C LEU A 572 -8.90 1.09 -33.57
N GLN A 573 -9.59 1.48 -32.50
CA GLN A 573 -10.70 0.71 -31.95
C GLN A 573 -11.88 0.64 -32.90
N GLU A 574 -12.23 1.72 -33.58
CA GLU A 574 -13.30 1.74 -34.59
C GLU A 574 -13.01 0.79 -35.77
N ALA A 575 -11.77 0.83 -36.27
CA ALA A 575 -11.33 -0.07 -37.34
C ALA A 575 -11.44 -1.54 -36.93
N TYR A 576 -10.96 -1.86 -35.73
CA TYR A 576 -11.04 -3.21 -35.16
C TYR A 576 -12.49 -3.67 -34.96
N ASN A 577 -13.35 -2.82 -34.40
CA ASN A 577 -14.76 -3.12 -34.19
C ASN A 577 -15.47 -3.43 -35.54
N LYS A 578 -15.16 -2.63 -36.54
CA LYS A 578 -15.74 -2.79 -37.91
C LYS A 578 -15.30 -4.09 -38.57
N GLU A 579 -14.01 -4.43 -38.44
CA GLU A 579 -13.44 -5.67 -38.99
C GLU A 579 -14.03 -6.90 -38.32
N HIS A 580 -14.24 -6.88 -37.00
CA HIS A 580 -14.71 -8.02 -36.20
C HIS A 580 -16.22 -8.01 -35.93
N GLY A 581 -16.95 -7.00 -36.41
CA GLY A 581 -18.41 -6.90 -36.21
C GLY A 581 -18.79 -6.66 -34.74
N ILE A 582 -17.94 -5.98 -33.96
CA ILE A 582 -18.15 -5.73 -32.53
C ILE A 582 -18.99 -4.46 -32.37
N THR A 583 -20.06 -4.56 -31.58
CA THR A 583 -20.84 -3.39 -31.14
C THR A 583 -20.38 -2.98 -29.75
N PRO A 584 -19.96 -1.72 -29.54
CA PRO A 584 -19.55 -1.22 -28.21
C PRO A 584 -20.65 -1.42 -27.16
N THR A 585 -20.28 -1.98 -26.02
CA THR A 585 -21.20 -2.20 -24.90
C THR A 585 -20.66 -1.58 -23.62
N THR A 586 -21.48 -0.80 -22.93
CA THR A 586 -21.12 -0.22 -21.63
C THR A 586 -20.87 -1.30 -20.59
N ILE A 587 -19.79 -1.18 -19.84
CA ILE A 587 -19.44 -2.11 -18.77
C ILE A 587 -20.46 -1.99 -17.64
N LYS A 588 -21.08 -3.10 -17.26
CA LYS A 588 -21.96 -3.18 -16.08
C LYS A 588 -21.22 -3.88 -14.95
N LYS A 589 -20.78 -3.11 -13.94
CA LYS A 589 -20.21 -3.67 -12.71
C LYS A 589 -21.24 -3.65 -11.58
N ALA A 590 -21.38 -4.75 -10.86
CA ALA A 590 -22.24 -4.78 -9.69
C ALA A 590 -21.67 -3.87 -8.59
N VAL A 591 -22.54 -3.06 -7.96
CA VAL A 591 -22.12 -2.15 -6.86
C VAL A 591 -21.63 -2.92 -5.63
N ARG A 592 -21.95 -4.21 -5.51
CA ARG A 592 -21.61 -5.06 -4.37
C ARG A 592 -20.13 -5.43 -4.26
N ASP A 593 -19.41 -5.50 -5.37
CA ASP A 593 -18.01 -6.00 -5.37
C ASP A 593 -16.99 -5.00 -4.78
N LEU A 594 -17.31 -3.71 -4.83
CA LEU A 594 -16.48 -2.66 -4.20
C LEU A 594 -16.65 -2.60 -2.66
N ILE A 595 -17.77 -3.08 -2.15
CA ILE A 595 -18.12 -2.99 -0.71
C ILE A 595 -17.46 -4.10 0.11
N SER A 596 -17.22 -5.29 -0.45
CA SER A 596 -16.62 -6.40 0.30
C SER A 596 -15.14 -6.16 0.60
N ILE A 597 -14.37 -5.68 -0.38
CA ILE A 597 -12.94 -5.38 -0.23
C ILE A 597 -12.73 -4.13 0.62
N SER A 598 -13.55 -3.07 0.41
CA SER A 598 -13.44 -1.85 1.22
C SER A 598 -14.03 -1.99 2.63
N LYS A 599 -14.97 -2.91 2.89
CA LYS A 599 -15.47 -3.17 4.26
C LYS A 599 -14.47 -3.92 5.13
N GLU A 600 -13.61 -4.76 4.57
CA GLU A 600 -12.52 -5.38 5.32
C GLU A 600 -11.43 -4.35 5.65
N VAL A 601 -11.08 -3.49 4.69
CA VAL A 601 -10.15 -2.37 4.92
C VAL A 601 -10.77 -1.30 5.82
N ALA A 602 -12.06 -0.99 5.66
CA ALA A 602 -12.78 0.05 6.39
C ALA A 602 -13.20 -0.33 7.81
N LYS A 603 -13.47 -1.60 8.12
CA LYS A 603 -13.66 -2.05 9.51
C LYS A 603 -12.42 -1.86 10.37
N THR A 604 -11.27 -1.74 9.74
CA THR A 604 -10.00 -1.48 10.38
C THR A 604 -9.79 0.03 10.60
N GLU A 605 -10.32 0.89 9.73
CA GLU A 605 -10.23 2.37 9.84
C GLU A 605 -11.28 2.97 10.78
N GLU A 606 -12.46 2.36 10.97
CA GLU A 606 -13.51 2.83 11.89
C GLU A 606 -13.10 2.81 13.39
N LYS A 607 -11.97 2.18 13.73
CA LYS A 607 -11.40 2.22 15.08
C LYS A 607 -10.40 3.35 15.32
N MET A 608 -10.11 4.16 14.30
CA MET A 608 -9.21 5.31 14.46
C MET A 608 -9.99 6.51 14.99
N GLU A 609 -9.82 6.77 16.25
CA GLU A 609 -10.17 8.08 16.82
C GLU A 609 -9.28 9.14 16.14
N LYS A 610 -9.92 10.11 15.45
CA LYS A 610 -9.19 11.29 14.96
C LYS A 610 -8.47 11.92 16.15
N ASP A 611 -7.23 12.37 15.93
CA ASP A 611 -6.48 13.12 16.93
C ASP A 611 -7.32 14.36 17.34
N PRO A 612 -7.59 14.57 18.63
CA PRO A 612 -8.35 15.71 19.10
C PRO A 612 -7.83 17.08 18.60
N GLU A 613 -6.52 17.20 18.39
CA GLU A 613 -5.88 18.42 17.88
C GLU A 613 -6.13 18.66 16.37
N SER A 614 -6.57 17.63 15.63
CA SER A 614 -6.91 17.73 14.20
C SER A 614 -8.40 17.87 13.93
N MET A 615 -9.22 17.83 14.99
CA MET A 615 -10.68 17.91 14.90
C MET A 615 -11.15 19.35 14.79
N SER A 616 -12.22 19.58 14.01
CA SER A 616 -12.96 20.82 14.08
C SER A 616 -13.70 20.95 15.44
N ARG A 617 -14.02 22.18 15.84
CA ARG A 617 -14.75 22.43 17.08
C ARG A 617 -16.03 21.58 17.21
N GLU A 618 -16.80 21.50 16.13
CA GLU A 618 -18.06 20.71 16.11
C GLU A 618 -17.82 19.21 16.25
N GLU A 619 -16.73 18.68 15.69
CA GLU A 619 -16.33 17.29 15.82
C GLU A 619 -15.86 16.97 17.26
N LEU A 620 -15.12 17.89 17.87
CA LEU A 620 -14.63 17.76 19.24
C LEU A 620 -15.80 17.82 20.25
N GLU A 621 -16.74 18.75 20.09
CA GLU A 621 -17.96 18.82 20.90
C GLU A 621 -18.82 17.53 20.79
N LYS A 622 -18.91 16.97 19.59
CA LYS A 622 -19.61 15.70 19.33
C LYS A 622 -18.93 14.51 20.00
N LEU A 623 -17.60 14.46 19.93
CA LEU A 623 -16.80 13.43 20.59
C LEU A 623 -16.90 13.50 22.11
N ILE A 624 -16.82 14.70 22.69
CA ILE A 624 -17.01 14.93 24.12
C ILE A 624 -18.40 14.44 24.57
N GLY A 625 -19.45 14.70 23.78
CA GLY A 625 -20.79 14.20 24.03
C GLY A 625 -20.89 12.67 24.01
N GLN A 626 -20.19 12.01 23.09
CA GLN A 626 -20.13 10.55 22.99
C GLN A 626 -19.39 9.93 24.17
N VAL A 627 -18.19 10.43 24.49
CA VAL A 627 -17.39 9.98 25.65
C VAL A 627 -18.14 10.17 26.96
N GLN A 628 -18.87 11.27 27.12
CA GLN A 628 -19.71 11.52 28.30
C GLN A 628 -20.87 10.50 28.43
N LYS A 629 -21.46 10.13 27.30
CA LYS A 629 -22.51 9.11 27.27
C LYS A 629 -21.97 7.72 27.62
N GLN A 630 -20.80 7.36 27.10
CA GLN A 630 -20.12 6.10 27.40
C GLN A 630 -19.68 6.04 28.87
N MET A 631 -19.15 7.13 29.42
CA MET A 631 -18.77 7.24 30.84
C MET A 631 -19.98 7.00 31.76
N LYS A 632 -21.12 7.62 31.44
CA LYS A 632 -22.35 7.42 32.21
C LYS A 632 -22.88 5.99 32.12
N ALA A 633 -22.76 5.35 30.96
CA ALA A 633 -23.15 3.95 30.77
C ALA A 633 -22.24 3.02 31.57
N ALA A 634 -20.91 3.19 31.50
CA ALA A 634 -19.95 2.42 32.28
C ALA A 634 -20.18 2.58 33.81
N ALA A 635 -20.49 3.78 34.25
CA ALA A 635 -20.84 4.04 35.67
C ALA A 635 -22.15 3.36 36.08
N ALA A 636 -23.14 3.31 35.21
CA ALA A 636 -24.40 2.63 35.45
C ALA A 636 -24.25 1.07 35.54
N GLU A 637 -23.27 0.55 34.78
CA GLU A 637 -22.89 -0.88 34.81
C GLU A 637 -21.91 -1.23 35.94
N LEU A 638 -21.62 -0.27 36.84
CA LEU A 638 -20.64 -0.37 37.95
C LEU A 638 -19.20 -0.68 37.53
N ASN A 639 -18.86 -0.41 36.27
CA ASN A 639 -17.48 -0.50 35.76
C ASN A 639 -16.76 0.83 36.03
N PHE A 640 -16.32 1.01 37.28
CA PHE A 640 -15.74 2.26 37.75
C PHE A 640 -14.36 2.56 37.15
N GLU A 641 -13.61 1.53 36.77
CA GLU A 641 -12.29 1.66 36.13
C GLU A 641 -12.44 2.28 34.73
N MET A 642 -13.30 1.73 33.92
CA MET A 642 -13.64 2.26 32.59
C MET A 642 -14.31 3.65 32.64
N ALA A 643 -15.15 3.88 33.66
CA ALA A 643 -15.76 5.20 33.88
C ALA A 643 -14.70 6.27 34.26
N ALA A 644 -13.65 5.90 35.00
CA ALA A 644 -12.54 6.79 35.36
C ALA A 644 -11.68 7.12 34.14
N GLU A 645 -11.33 6.14 33.29
CA GLU A 645 -10.58 6.35 32.05
C GLU A 645 -11.34 7.28 31.10
N LEU A 646 -12.64 7.03 30.90
CA LEU A 646 -13.48 7.87 30.04
C LEU A 646 -13.65 9.29 30.58
N ARG A 647 -13.63 9.47 31.91
CA ARG A 647 -13.64 10.79 32.54
C ARG A 647 -12.34 11.55 32.24
N ASP A 648 -11.20 10.88 32.39
CA ASP A 648 -9.89 11.50 32.17
C ASP A 648 -9.71 11.86 30.69
N LYS A 649 -10.18 11.00 29.79
CA LYS A 649 -10.26 11.28 28.35
C LYS A 649 -11.16 12.51 28.07
N MET A 650 -12.33 12.59 28.69
CA MET A 650 -13.23 13.74 28.53
C MET A 650 -12.62 15.06 29.02
N ILE A 651 -11.81 15.01 30.10
CA ILE A 651 -11.10 16.19 30.62
C ILE A 651 -10.07 16.68 29.60
N THR A 652 -9.29 15.75 29.00
CA THR A 652 -8.30 16.07 27.97
C THR A 652 -8.95 16.68 26.73
N LEU A 653 -10.05 16.11 26.25
CA LEU A 653 -10.79 16.62 25.09
C LEU A 653 -11.38 18.03 25.35
N LYS A 654 -11.86 18.29 26.56
CA LYS A 654 -12.35 19.63 26.93
C LYS A 654 -11.23 20.66 26.97
N LYS A 655 -10.04 20.27 27.46
CA LYS A 655 -8.87 21.14 27.43
C LYS A 655 -8.47 21.51 26.00
N SER A 656 -8.45 20.53 25.08
CA SER A 656 -8.20 20.79 23.66
C SER A 656 -9.26 21.69 23.03
N LEU A 657 -10.52 21.63 23.49
CA LEU A 657 -11.58 22.51 23.03
C LEU A 657 -11.39 23.95 23.56
N ASP A 658 -10.99 24.10 24.83
CA ASP A 658 -10.71 25.40 25.45
C ASP A 658 -9.48 26.07 24.81
N ASP A 659 -8.44 25.28 24.47
CA ASP A 659 -7.23 25.76 23.77
C ASP A 659 -7.51 26.27 22.35
N MET A 660 -8.66 25.92 21.75
CA MET A 660 -9.13 26.46 20.48
C MET A 660 -9.86 27.83 20.62
N GLU A 661 -10.18 28.24 21.84
CA GLU A 661 -10.83 29.54 22.12
C GLU A 661 -9.85 30.67 22.43
N GLU A 662 -8.57 30.37 22.70
CA GLU A 662 -7.47 31.33 22.83
C GLU A 662 -6.71 31.51 21.50
#